data_9ce352c12e805621ca265b6db956cbe9
#
_entry.id   9ce352c12e805621ca265b6db956cbe9
#
_cell.length_a   1.000
_cell.length_b   1.000
_cell.length_c   1.000
_cell.angle_alpha   90.00
_cell.angle_beta   90.00
_cell.angle_gamma   90.00
#
_symmetry.space_group_name_H-M   'P 1'
#
loop_
_entity.id
_entity.type
_entity.pdbx_description
1 polymer ?
#
loop_
_entity_poly.entity_id
_entity_poly.type
_entity_poly.pdbx_seq_one_letter_code
_entity_poly.pdbx_strand_id
1 'polypeptide(L)'
;MKNFRNILNWILICFLITQVGNIWAIPADPMPFKLQQPDGKEFHAKLHGDEFLHFITTTDGYTIIKSPDGFYKYAVQNHDENILPGKYTAKDPTERSNDEVLFLNSVKRYLHSRQSKPKLSRSLANSLIRENSLKRISSTQFKGIIILAQFTDRSFLPNNSRELFDATINQPNYREDDFTGSVRDYFYDTSRGIFEPQFDIVGPVTLDYKQTDALGSDNGQALVRDACIKADQFVDFSNYDLNDDGEVDMIYVIFAGGGSHAGNNADFIWPHAYALNYSRVKLDGVYCNRYACSTELAGRENNKIRDGIGTICHEFSHVLGLPDFYDTDYEENGSAPHPGDWSLMASGGYLNNGRTPCSYSAFERYAIGWASPELIKESGNYTLPPLTTSNESFRINSAVPKEFFILENRIQEGWDKYLPGKGMLVFRVDSTNPNVWIQNTINNNPNHVYYELIRANNSLADGGGNTFPGTTQRESLTDDTTPSLRSWTGTPTETSLLNIKEENNIISFTVNKTSYNRLVETFESISKPNWNQENVSGILGSWNFSNAITYATTETNMGNGLRVASIKRGKIEMEFNTLEDIKSVSLIAGKKTATSPPQTIKIEISKDNGSNWVTYGSTITLTENKMNTYIIDEEITAPVRFRIVNIGTSEALVDDFTITEKRTSTTITRQQEDSIKFYTSERNLYVQSDKDKQLVEIFSIEGRQILCILCDKGWNEIPIKSPGIYIIKIDNRISKLICN
;
A
#
# COMPACT_ATOMS: atom_id res chain seq x y z
N MET A 1 -37.33 -1.30 -35.21
CA MET A 1 -36.06 -2.00 -35.44
C MET A 1 -34.88 -1.08 -35.87
N LYS A 2 -35.06 0.03 -36.56
CA LYS A 2 -33.95 0.97 -36.90
C LYS A 2 -33.39 1.75 -35.70
N ASN A 3 -34.22 2.09 -34.74
CA ASN A 3 -33.77 2.87 -33.56
C ASN A 3 -32.99 2.03 -32.51
N PHE A 4 -33.23 0.72 -32.46
CA PHE A 4 -32.52 -0.18 -31.58
C PHE A 4 -31.08 -0.46 -32.07
N ARG A 5 -30.86 -0.46 -33.37
CA ARG A 5 -29.55 -0.65 -33.99
C ARG A 5 -28.64 0.58 -33.83
N ASN A 6 -29.21 1.79 -33.78
CA ASN A 6 -28.45 3.01 -33.53
C ASN A 6 -28.05 3.16 -32.05
N ILE A 7 -28.88 2.71 -31.11
CA ILE A 7 -28.55 2.70 -29.67
C ILE A 7 -27.46 1.65 -29.39
N LEU A 8 -27.53 0.47 -30.04
CA LEU A 8 -26.47 -0.57 -29.90
C LEU A 8 -25.13 -0.11 -30.50
N ASN A 9 -25.15 0.63 -31.62
CA ASN A 9 -23.92 1.20 -32.19
C ASN A 9 -23.34 2.35 -31.33
N TRP A 10 -24.18 3.16 -30.67
CA TRP A 10 -23.74 4.17 -29.72
C TRP A 10 -23.18 3.54 -28.42
N ILE A 11 -23.77 2.46 -27.94
CA ILE A 11 -23.25 1.67 -26.81
C ILE A 11 -21.93 0.97 -27.18
N LEU A 12 -21.78 0.45 -28.41
CA LEU A 12 -20.52 -0.13 -28.89
C LEU A 12 -19.43 0.93 -29.11
N ILE A 13 -19.78 2.14 -29.55
CA ILE A 13 -18.84 3.26 -29.68
C ILE A 13 -18.44 3.81 -28.31
N CYS A 14 -19.34 3.83 -27.32
CA CYS A 14 -18.99 4.18 -25.93
C CYS A 14 -18.17 3.12 -25.20
N PHE A 15 -18.15 1.85 -25.67
CA PHE A 15 -17.30 0.79 -25.10
C PHE A 15 -15.90 0.72 -25.73
N LEU A 16 -15.66 1.48 -26.81
CA LEU A 16 -14.36 1.55 -27.52
C LEU A 16 -13.50 2.76 -27.12
N ILE A 17 -13.94 3.56 -26.14
CA ILE A 17 -13.18 4.70 -25.65
C ILE A 17 -12.67 4.37 -24.24
N THR A 18 -11.37 4.32 -24.12
CA THR A 18 -10.49 4.33 -22.92
C THR A 18 -9.88 2.98 -22.51
N GLN A 19 -8.90 2.56 -23.28
CA GLN A 19 -7.75 1.88 -22.70
C GLN A 19 -6.55 2.83 -22.84
N VAL A 20 -6.37 3.71 -21.88
CA VAL A 20 -5.11 4.45 -21.69
C VAL A 20 -4.41 3.74 -20.56
N GLY A 21 -3.26 3.13 -20.81
CA GLY A 21 -2.44 2.47 -19.80
C GLY A 21 -1.74 3.49 -18.88
N ASN A 22 -1.33 3.04 -17.70
CA ASN A 22 -0.49 3.83 -16.79
C ASN A 22 0.97 3.75 -17.26
N ILE A 23 1.68 4.87 -17.29
CA ILE A 23 3.14 4.90 -17.43
C ILE A 23 3.73 4.81 -16.02
N TRP A 24 4.76 4.00 -15.87
CA TRP A 24 5.43 3.70 -14.62
C TRP A 24 6.92 3.73 -14.90
N ALA A 25 7.72 4.39 -14.07
CA ALA A 25 9.15 4.47 -14.29
C ALA A 25 9.92 4.48 -12.97
N ILE A 26 11.15 4.02 -13.06
CA ILE A 26 12.10 4.12 -11.97
C ILE A 26 12.31 5.59 -11.58
N PRO A 27 12.41 5.95 -10.28
CA PRO A 27 12.75 7.31 -9.87
C PRO A 27 14.15 7.70 -10.39
N ALA A 28 14.46 8.98 -10.40
CA ALA A 28 15.80 9.47 -10.71
C ALA A 28 16.83 8.77 -9.83
N ASP A 29 18.02 8.50 -10.40
CA ASP A 29 19.16 7.97 -9.63
C ASP A 29 19.42 8.87 -8.41
N PRO A 30 19.29 8.36 -7.17
CA PRO A 30 19.43 9.16 -5.96
C PRO A 30 20.86 9.61 -5.67
N MET A 31 21.85 9.06 -6.40
CA MET A 31 23.25 9.35 -6.17
C MET A 31 23.62 10.75 -6.64
N PRO A 32 24.31 11.54 -5.81
CA PRO A 32 24.82 12.83 -6.23
C PRO A 32 25.83 12.67 -7.38
N PHE A 33 25.78 13.58 -8.34
CA PHE A 33 26.70 13.63 -9.45
C PHE A 33 27.37 14.99 -9.59
N LYS A 34 28.52 15.06 -10.26
CA LYS A 34 29.23 16.29 -10.48
C LYS A 34 28.73 17.04 -11.73
N LEU A 35 28.47 18.33 -11.57
CA LEU A 35 28.25 19.28 -12.64
C LEU A 35 29.46 20.23 -12.72
N GLN A 36 29.84 20.63 -13.94
CA GLN A 36 30.89 21.59 -14.16
C GLN A 36 30.32 22.91 -14.69
N GLN A 37 30.72 24.01 -14.05
CA GLN A 37 30.44 25.35 -14.51
C GLN A 37 31.31 25.70 -15.72
N PRO A 38 30.93 26.68 -16.57
CA PRO A 38 31.75 27.12 -17.72
C PRO A 38 33.15 27.61 -17.35
N ASP A 39 33.37 28.05 -16.11
CA ASP A 39 34.66 28.47 -15.59
C ASP A 39 35.54 27.32 -15.07
N GLY A 40 35.07 26.06 -15.26
CA GLY A 40 35.78 24.85 -14.87
C GLY A 40 35.56 24.37 -13.44
N LYS A 41 34.84 25.13 -12.62
CA LYS A 41 34.51 24.72 -11.25
C LYS A 41 33.49 23.61 -11.26
N GLU A 42 33.68 22.62 -10.39
CA GLU A 42 32.77 21.51 -10.20
C GLU A 42 31.96 21.68 -8.90
N PHE A 43 30.74 21.14 -8.87
CA PHE A 43 29.92 21.03 -7.67
C PHE A 43 29.01 19.82 -7.78
N HIS A 44 28.48 19.35 -6.62
CA HIS A 44 27.63 18.19 -6.56
C HIS A 44 26.16 18.58 -6.71
N ALA A 45 25.44 17.83 -7.52
CA ALA A 45 24.01 17.99 -7.78
C ALA A 45 23.28 16.65 -7.62
N LYS A 46 21.98 16.72 -7.45
CA LYS A 46 21.06 15.56 -7.47
C LYS A 46 19.99 15.77 -8.51
N LEU A 47 19.64 14.71 -9.21
CA LEU A 47 18.46 14.66 -10.06
C LEU A 47 17.27 14.20 -9.21
N HIS A 48 16.11 14.74 -9.48
CA HIS A 48 14.84 14.36 -8.90
C HIS A 48 13.83 14.15 -10.02
N GLY A 49 12.87 13.26 -9.81
CA GLY A 49 11.78 13.13 -10.73
C GLY A 49 11.64 11.74 -11.35
N ASP A 50 10.79 11.71 -12.36
CA ASP A 50 10.46 10.57 -13.20
C ASP A 50 10.46 11.01 -14.69
N GLU A 51 9.94 10.17 -15.56
CA GLU A 51 9.80 10.47 -17.00
C GLU A 51 8.88 11.65 -17.30
N PHE A 52 8.00 12.04 -16.37
CA PHE A 52 7.04 13.14 -16.56
C PHE A 52 7.54 14.46 -16.02
N LEU A 53 8.23 14.43 -14.89
CA LEU A 53 8.72 15.62 -14.22
C LEU A 53 10.06 15.35 -13.58
N HIS A 54 11.09 16.01 -14.08
CA HIS A 54 12.42 15.93 -13.49
C HIS A 54 13.07 17.30 -13.39
N PHE A 55 13.88 17.49 -12.35
CA PHE A 55 14.63 18.72 -12.10
C PHE A 55 15.89 18.43 -11.30
N ILE A 56 16.85 19.35 -11.35
CA ILE A 56 18.15 19.18 -10.70
C ILE A 56 18.26 20.13 -9.51
N THR A 57 18.80 19.63 -8.40
CA THR A 57 19.07 20.45 -7.21
C THR A 57 20.54 20.36 -6.79
N THR A 58 20.98 21.25 -5.93
CA THR A 58 22.17 21.04 -5.11
C THR A 58 21.92 19.92 -4.10
N THR A 59 22.96 19.40 -3.45
CA THR A 59 22.85 18.31 -2.47
C THR A 59 21.96 18.63 -1.27
N ASP A 60 21.72 19.92 -0.99
CA ASP A 60 20.85 20.42 0.06
C ASP A 60 19.49 20.94 -0.44
N GLY A 61 19.10 20.61 -1.69
CA GLY A 61 17.75 20.73 -2.22
C GLY A 61 17.40 22.06 -2.91
N TYR A 62 18.34 22.94 -3.20
CA TYR A 62 18.06 24.15 -3.99
C TYR A 62 18.07 23.83 -5.49
N THR A 63 16.94 24.00 -6.15
CA THR A 63 16.82 23.79 -7.60
C THR A 63 17.79 24.67 -8.37
N ILE A 64 18.38 24.11 -9.41
CA ILE A 64 19.34 24.82 -10.28
C ILE A 64 18.88 24.77 -11.73
N ILE A 65 19.13 25.86 -12.45
CA ILE A 65 18.79 26.02 -13.85
C ILE A 65 20.01 26.52 -14.61
N LYS A 66 20.24 25.98 -15.77
CA LYS A 66 21.27 26.49 -16.70
C LYS A 66 20.80 27.80 -17.32
N SER A 67 21.49 28.88 -17.03
CA SER A 67 21.21 30.21 -17.59
C SER A 67 21.78 30.38 -19.02
N PRO A 68 21.33 31.38 -19.78
CA PRO A 68 21.80 31.58 -21.17
C PRO A 68 23.33 31.80 -21.31
N ASP A 69 23.99 32.22 -20.24
CA ASP A 69 25.45 32.35 -20.15
C ASP A 69 26.17 31.01 -19.92
N GLY A 70 25.42 29.91 -19.84
CA GLY A 70 25.88 28.55 -19.63
C GLY A 70 26.10 28.15 -18.16
N PHE A 71 26.03 29.09 -17.21
CA PHE A 71 26.22 28.78 -15.80
C PHE A 71 24.94 28.17 -15.18
N TYR A 72 25.13 27.18 -14.31
CA TYR A 72 24.06 26.67 -13.43
C TYR A 72 23.87 27.65 -12.29
N LYS A 73 22.67 28.21 -12.13
CA LYS A 73 22.30 29.18 -11.10
C LYS A 73 21.17 28.62 -10.25
N TYR A 74 21.10 29.06 -8.98
CA TYR A 74 19.95 28.74 -8.13
C TYR A 74 18.68 29.27 -8.76
N ALA A 75 17.63 28.44 -8.80
CA ALA A 75 16.33 28.82 -9.34
C ALA A 75 15.57 29.71 -8.38
N VAL A 76 14.84 30.68 -8.91
CA VAL A 76 13.92 31.54 -8.19
C VAL A 76 12.57 31.56 -8.89
N GLN A 77 11.49 31.72 -8.15
CA GLN A 77 10.14 31.84 -8.69
C GLN A 77 9.76 33.32 -8.79
N ASN A 78 9.27 33.76 -9.94
CA ASN A 78 8.75 35.11 -10.10
C ASN A 78 7.27 35.21 -9.68
N HIS A 79 6.68 36.40 -9.78
CA HIS A 79 5.26 36.65 -9.41
C HIS A 79 4.26 35.87 -10.29
N ASP A 80 4.65 35.49 -11.51
CA ASP A 80 3.83 34.71 -12.43
C ASP A 80 4.07 33.21 -12.30
N GLU A 81 4.66 32.78 -11.18
CA GLU A 81 5.04 31.41 -10.86
C GLU A 81 6.05 30.76 -11.81
N ASN A 82 6.67 31.51 -12.72
CA ASN A 82 7.71 31.00 -13.59
C ASN A 82 9.03 30.82 -12.82
N ILE A 83 9.75 29.75 -13.12
CA ILE A 83 11.03 29.43 -12.51
C ILE A 83 12.14 29.99 -13.40
N LEU A 84 12.98 30.83 -12.84
CA LEU A 84 14.02 31.58 -13.55
C LEU A 84 15.38 31.40 -12.88
N PRO A 85 16.50 31.52 -13.62
CA PRO A 85 17.83 31.58 -13.01
C PRO A 85 17.97 32.80 -12.10
N GLY A 86 18.38 32.58 -10.86
CA GLY A 86 18.61 33.63 -9.88
C GLY A 86 19.97 34.33 -10.05
N LYS A 87 20.34 35.11 -9.06
CA LYS A 87 21.55 35.97 -9.09
C LYS A 87 22.85 35.18 -8.99
N TYR A 88 22.90 34.12 -8.18
CA TYR A 88 24.13 33.42 -7.82
C TYR A 88 24.27 32.10 -8.55
N THR A 89 25.52 31.76 -8.91
CA THR A 89 25.88 30.46 -9.47
C THR A 89 25.84 29.38 -8.40
N ALA A 90 25.36 28.19 -8.76
CA ALA A 90 25.28 27.05 -7.86
C ALA A 90 26.67 26.54 -7.46
N LYS A 91 26.81 26.16 -6.19
CA LYS A 91 28.04 25.64 -5.56
C LYS A 91 27.67 24.60 -4.49
N ASP A 92 28.66 23.83 -4.09
CA ASP A 92 28.51 22.99 -2.89
C ASP A 92 28.25 23.84 -1.63
N PRO A 93 27.48 23.34 -0.67
CA PRO A 93 27.10 24.11 0.54
C PRO A 93 28.29 24.72 1.29
N THR A 94 29.43 24.04 1.32
CA THR A 94 30.65 24.46 2.00
C THR A 94 31.42 25.58 1.30
N GLU A 95 31.12 25.88 0.02
CA GLU A 95 31.80 26.88 -0.80
C GLU A 95 31.01 28.18 -0.95
N ARG A 96 29.86 28.29 -0.30
CA ARG A 96 28.97 29.46 -0.38
C ARG A 96 29.47 30.60 0.47
N SER A 97 29.38 31.82 -0.05
CA SER A 97 29.57 33.03 0.73
C SER A 97 28.39 33.32 1.67
N ASN A 98 28.59 34.15 2.66
CA ASN A 98 27.52 34.58 3.56
C ASN A 98 26.33 35.24 2.83
N ASP A 99 26.60 36.02 1.78
CA ASP A 99 25.57 36.65 0.97
C ASP A 99 24.75 35.63 0.16
N GLU A 100 25.39 34.55 -0.31
CA GLU A 100 24.71 33.43 -0.99
C GLU A 100 23.82 32.67 0.00
N VAL A 101 24.30 32.41 1.20
CA VAL A 101 23.51 31.76 2.26
C VAL A 101 22.31 32.61 2.65
N LEU A 102 22.49 33.94 2.82
CA LEU A 102 21.37 34.86 3.09
C LEU A 102 20.35 34.90 1.97
N PHE A 103 20.80 34.87 0.70
CA PHE A 103 19.91 34.79 -0.45
C PHE A 103 19.13 33.48 -0.44
N LEU A 104 19.78 32.34 -0.20
CA LEU A 104 19.18 31.02 -0.21
C LEU A 104 18.16 30.81 0.92
N ASN A 105 18.28 31.52 2.04
CA ASN A 105 17.25 31.51 3.10
C ASN A 105 15.89 32.06 2.63
N SER A 106 15.86 32.83 1.54
CA SER A 106 14.64 33.35 0.92
C SER A 106 14.15 32.52 -0.28
N VAL A 107 14.90 31.49 -0.69
CA VAL A 107 14.60 30.65 -1.85
C VAL A 107 13.93 29.35 -1.38
N LYS A 108 12.83 29.00 -2.02
CA LYS A 108 12.15 27.72 -1.78
C LYS A 108 13.03 26.57 -2.30
N ARG A 109 13.19 25.50 -1.52
CA ARG A 109 13.82 24.25 -1.97
C ARG A 109 12.88 23.47 -2.86
N TYR A 110 13.44 22.59 -3.69
CA TYR A 110 12.71 21.67 -4.59
C TYR A 110 11.71 22.41 -5.50
N LEU A 111 12.14 23.55 -6.02
CA LEU A 111 11.32 24.40 -6.89
C LEU A 111 11.25 23.77 -8.28
N HIS A 112 10.06 23.42 -8.75
CA HIS A 112 9.83 22.88 -10.10
C HIS A 112 8.56 23.45 -10.71
N SER A 113 8.41 23.37 -12.05
CA SER A 113 7.23 23.83 -12.75
C SER A 113 6.09 22.79 -12.59
N ARG A 114 4.89 23.26 -12.31
CA ARG A 114 3.70 22.39 -12.33
C ARG A 114 3.43 21.92 -13.75
N GLN A 115 3.65 20.65 -14.01
CA GLN A 115 3.17 20.02 -15.23
C GLN A 115 1.86 19.26 -14.91
N SER A 116 0.85 19.42 -15.78
CA SER A 116 -0.36 18.61 -15.68
C SER A 116 -0.03 17.19 -16.13
N LYS A 117 0.10 16.25 -15.19
CA LYS A 117 0.21 14.82 -15.53
C LYS A 117 -0.99 14.40 -16.38
N PRO A 118 -0.81 13.57 -17.41
CA PRO A 118 -1.92 13.00 -18.15
C PRO A 118 -2.84 12.25 -17.18
N LYS A 119 -4.14 12.53 -17.21
CA LYS A 119 -5.11 11.83 -16.36
C LYS A 119 -5.18 10.37 -16.77
N LEU A 120 -4.72 9.51 -15.90
CA LEU A 120 -4.60 8.07 -16.09
C LEU A 120 -5.95 7.34 -16.00
N SER A 121 -6.10 6.24 -16.71
CA SER A 121 -7.35 5.50 -16.84
C SER A 121 -7.44 4.23 -15.98
N ARG A 122 -8.67 3.82 -15.71
CA ARG A 122 -9.18 2.78 -14.82
C ARG A 122 -8.72 1.31 -15.03
N SER A 123 -7.84 0.97 -15.96
CA SER A 123 -7.70 -0.44 -16.41
C SER A 123 -6.82 -1.35 -15.53
N LEU A 124 -5.80 -0.83 -14.85
CA LEU A 124 -4.92 -1.64 -13.99
C LEU A 124 -5.50 -1.96 -12.60
N ALA A 125 -6.41 -1.14 -12.11
CA ALA A 125 -7.11 -1.38 -10.86
C ALA A 125 -7.85 -2.70 -10.78
N ASN A 126 -8.42 -3.07 -11.90
CA ASN A 126 -9.09 -4.35 -12.02
C ASN A 126 -8.11 -5.53 -12.01
N SER A 127 -6.80 -5.32 -12.22
CA SER A 127 -5.80 -6.38 -12.15
C SER A 127 -5.32 -6.66 -10.73
N LEU A 128 -5.14 -5.66 -9.88
CA LEU A 128 -4.87 -5.85 -8.44
C LEU A 128 -6.08 -6.48 -7.70
N ILE A 129 -7.29 -6.32 -8.26
CA ILE A 129 -8.54 -6.89 -7.74
C ILE A 129 -8.88 -8.22 -8.42
N ARG A 130 -8.35 -8.52 -9.60
CA ARG A 130 -8.56 -9.80 -10.29
C ARG A 130 -7.55 -10.85 -9.83
N GLU A 131 -7.88 -11.55 -8.76
CA GLU A 131 -7.14 -12.73 -8.24
C GLU A 131 -6.77 -13.79 -9.31
N ASN A 132 -7.30 -13.71 -10.52
CA ASN A 132 -7.11 -14.73 -11.54
C ASN A 132 -6.12 -14.37 -12.66
N SER A 133 -5.80 -13.08 -12.89
CA SER A 133 -4.85 -12.69 -13.95
C SER A 133 -3.39 -12.71 -13.48
N LEU A 134 -3.12 -12.31 -12.24
CA LEU A 134 -1.78 -12.35 -11.64
C LEU A 134 -1.27 -13.81 -11.43
N LYS A 135 -2.17 -14.77 -11.14
CA LYS A 135 -1.81 -16.17 -10.99
C LYS A 135 -1.24 -16.83 -12.26
N ARG A 136 -1.46 -16.25 -13.43
CA ARG A 136 -0.93 -16.79 -14.70
C ARG A 136 0.46 -16.27 -15.04
N ILE A 137 0.75 -15.00 -14.76
CA ILE A 137 2.06 -14.41 -15.02
C ILE A 137 3.11 -14.84 -13.98
N SER A 138 2.71 -15.11 -12.74
CA SER A 138 3.59 -15.57 -11.65
C SER A 138 3.89 -17.09 -11.67
N SER A 139 3.81 -17.75 -12.83
CA SER A 139 4.08 -19.18 -12.94
C SER A 139 5.57 -19.49 -13.05
N THR A 140 5.98 -20.70 -12.65
CA THR A 140 7.35 -21.21 -12.79
C THR A 140 7.81 -21.36 -14.25
N GLN A 141 6.94 -21.12 -15.23
CA GLN A 141 7.21 -21.30 -16.66
C GLN A 141 7.01 -20.00 -17.46
N PHE A 142 7.18 -18.84 -16.82
CA PHE A 142 7.06 -17.58 -17.53
C PHE A 142 8.19 -17.41 -18.55
N LYS A 143 7.82 -17.08 -19.80
CA LYS A 143 8.74 -16.80 -20.89
C LYS A 143 8.49 -15.39 -21.42
N GLY A 144 9.49 -14.51 -21.34
CA GLY A 144 9.44 -13.16 -21.86
C GLY A 144 10.43 -12.94 -23.00
N ILE A 145 10.34 -11.77 -23.66
CA ILE A 145 11.28 -11.37 -24.71
C ILE A 145 11.99 -10.08 -24.32
N ILE A 146 13.32 -10.04 -24.48
CA ILE A 146 14.14 -8.84 -24.34
C ILE A 146 14.77 -8.53 -25.68
N ILE A 147 14.47 -7.34 -26.21
CA ILE A 147 15.02 -6.86 -27.47
C ILE A 147 16.13 -5.88 -27.19
N LEU A 148 17.33 -6.14 -27.67
CA LEU A 148 18.45 -5.19 -27.66
C LEU A 148 18.29 -4.23 -28.84
N ALA A 149 18.11 -2.92 -28.58
CA ALA A 149 17.87 -1.90 -29.59
C ALA A 149 19.02 -0.88 -29.61
N GLN A 150 19.53 -0.55 -30.78
CA GLN A 150 20.56 0.46 -30.95
C GLN A 150 20.14 1.49 -32.00
N PHE A 151 20.83 2.64 -32.00
CA PHE A 151 20.48 3.80 -32.83
C PHE A 151 21.47 3.98 -33.95
N THR A 152 21.16 4.84 -34.93
CA THR A 152 22.08 5.15 -36.04
C THR A 152 23.39 5.79 -35.58
N ASP A 153 23.39 6.50 -34.46
CA ASP A 153 24.53 7.20 -33.87
C ASP A 153 25.03 6.56 -32.56
N ARG A 154 24.36 5.51 -32.07
CA ARG A 154 24.70 4.87 -30.80
C ARG A 154 24.51 3.35 -30.89
N SER A 155 25.63 2.63 -30.83
CA SER A 155 25.64 1.17 -30.69
C SER A 155 26.02 0.76 -29.28
N PHE A 156 25.69 -0.50 -28.90
CA PHE A 156 26.19 -1.09 -27.67
C PHE A 156 27.69 -1.06 -27.59
N LEU A 157 28.24 -0.95 -26.37
CA LEU A 157 29.69 -1.03 -26.19
C LEU A 157 30.20 -2.41 -26.62
N PRO A 158 31.43 -2.49 -27.22
CA PRO A 158 31.95 -3.74 -27.78
C PRO A 158 32.06 -4.92 -26.78
N ASN A 159 32.20 -4.60 -25.49
CA ASN A 159 32.23 -5.60 -24.40
C ASN A 159 30.83 -5.95 -23.84
N ASN A 160 29.77 -5.28 -24.28
CA ASN A 160 28.38 -5.57 -23.89
C ASN A 160 27.72 -6.39 -24.98
N SER A 161 28.16 -7.64 -25.13
CA SER A 161 27.62 -8.55 -26.14
C SER A 161 26.24 -9.09 -25.74
N ARG A 162 25.53 -9.63 -26.72
CA ARG A 162 24.24 -10.31 -26.50
C ARG A 162 24.39 -11.46 -25.50
N GLU A 163 25.46 -12.22 -25.58
CA GLU A 163 25.76 -13.34 -24.68
C GLU A 163 25.97 -12.87 -23.25
N LEU A 164 26.54 -11.66 -23.06
CA LEU A 164 26.72 -11.07 -21.75
C LEU A 164 25.38 -10.62 -21.16
N PHE A 165 24.49 -10.03 -21.96
CA PHE A 165 23.11 -9.73 -21.52
C PHE A 165 22.34 -11.01 -21.19
N ASP A 166 22.45 -12.04 -22.02
CA ASP A 166 21.81 -13.35 -21.74
C ASP A 166 22.31 -13.92 -20.41
N ALA A 167 23.60 -13.91 -20.17
CA ALA A 167 24.16 -14.36 -18.88
C ALA A 167 23.65 -13.53 -17.71
N THR A 168 23.64 -12.19 -17.82
CA THR A 168 23.15 -11.28 -16.74
C THR A 168 21.66 -11.49 -16.44
N ILE A 169 20.89 -11.89 -17.44
CA ILE A 169 19.43 -12.02 -17.30
C ILE A 169 19.02 -13.44 -16.91
N ASN A 170 19.60 -14.48 -17.56
CA ASN A 170 19.11 -15.84 -17.45
C ASN A 170 20.03 -16.81 -16.70
N GLN A 171 21.36 -16.53 -16.64
CA GLN A 171 22.31 -17.49 -16.11
C GLN A 171 22.11 -17.73 -14.61
N PRO A 172 21.86 -19.00 -14.19
CA PRO A 172 21.80 -19.31 -12.77
C PRO A 172 23.11 -19.01 -12.04
N ASN A 173 23.03 -18.42 -10.88
CA ASN A 173 24.16 -18.06 -10.03
C ASN A 173 25.18 -17.15 -10.72
N TYR A 174 24.73 -16.17 -11.52
CA TYR A 174 25.60 -15.16 -12.13
C TYR A 174 26.25 -14.30 -11.04
N ARG A 175 27.62 -14.20 -11.07
CA ARG A 175 28.41 -13.53 -10.02
C ARG A 175 29.53 -12.64 -10.57
N GLU A 176 29.55 -12.44 -11.89
CA GLU A 176 30.54 -11.55 -12.53
C GLU A 176 30.29 -10.09 -12.13
N ASP A 177 31.34 -9.25 -12.12
CA ASP A 177 31.26 -7.81 -11.88
C ASP A 177 30.48 -7.40 -10.60
N ASP A 178 30.61 -8.13 -9.51
CA ASP A 178 29.92 -7.89 -8.21
C ASP A 178 28.39 -8.03 -8.25
N PHE A 179 27.84 -8.71 -9.26
CA PHE A 179 26.42 -9.07 -9.24
C PHE A 179 26.12 -10.14 -8.18
N THR A 180 25.00 -10.02 -7.52
CA THR A 180 24.52 -11.03 -6.57
C THR A 180 23.81 -12.19 -7.27
N GLY A 181 23.32 -11.99 -8.48
CA GLY A 181 22.66 -12.97 -9.33
C GLY A 181 22.23 -12.37 -10.65
N SER A 182 21.64 -13.18 -11.49
CA SER A 182 20.92 -12.73 -12.69
C SER A 182 19.53 -12.20 -12.34
N VAL A 183 18.83 -11.62 -13.33
CA VAL A 183 17.39 -11.27 -13.20
C VAL A 183 16.56 -12.50 -12.82
N ARG A 184 16.83 -13.65 -13.47
CA ARG A 184 16.21 -14.94 -13.12
C ARG A 184 16.45 -15.31 -11.66
N ASP A 185 17.71 -15.22 -11.20
CA ASP A 185 18.06 -15.52 -9.81
C ASP A 185 17.33 -14.59 -8.82
N TYR A 186 17.23 -13.29 -9.16
CA TYR A 186 16.50 -12.33 -8.33
C TYR A 186 15.05 -12.76 -8.10
N PHE A 187 14.32 -13.05 -9.16
CA PHE A 187 12.92 -13.43 -9.05
C PHE A 187 12.74 -14.82 -8.43
N TYR A 188 13.62 -15.76 -8.75
CA TYR A 188 13.61 -17.09 -8.13
C TYR A 188 13.83 -17.04 -6.64
N ASP A 189 14.87 -16.32 -6.18
CA ASP A 189 15.22 -16.22 -4.77
C ASP A 189 14.16 -15.43 -3.98
N THR A 190 13.73 -14.28 -4.50
CA THR A 190 12.79 -13.39 -3.80
C THR A 190 11.38 -13.95 -3.77
N SER A 191 10.98 -14.77 -4.74
CA SER A 191 9.73 -15.53 -4.72
C SER A 191 9.81 -16.82 -3.92
N ARG A 192 11.00 -17.23 -3.46
CA ARG A 192 11.28 -18.52 -2.82
C ARG A 192 10.97 -19.69 -3.76
N GLY A 193 11.38 -19.59 -5.03
CA GLY A 193 11.25 -20.61 -6.05
C GLY A 193 9.86 -20.73 -6.68
N ILE A 194 8.94 -19.80 -6.38
CA ILE A 194 7.60 -19.80 -6.98
C ILE A 194 7.63 -19.28 -8.41
N PHE A 195 8.49 -18.29 -8.69
CA PHE A 195 8.58 -17.63 -9.98
C PHE A 195 10.01 -17.70 -10.53
N GLU A 196 10.17 -18.30 -11.71
CA GLU A 196 11.44 -18.50 -12.38
C GLU A 196 11.30 -18.06 -13.84
N PRO A 197 11.45 -16.74 -14.13
CA PRO A 197 11.29 -16.25 -15.48
C PRO A 197 12.47 -16.64 -16.36
N GLN A 198 12.21 -16.85 -17.65
CA GLN A 198 13.20 -17.00 -18.70
C GLN A 198 12.92 -15.98 -19.80
N PHE A 199 13.97 -15.42 -20.36
CA PHE A 199 13.86 -14.41 -21.40
C PHE A 199 14.67 -14.78 -22.64
N ASP A 200 14.04 -14.74 -23.81
CA ASP A 200 14.77 -14.81 -25.07
C ASP A 200 15.39 -13.43 -25.36
N ILE A 201 16.70 -13.38 -25.57
CA ILE A 201 17.43 -12.15 -25.91
C ILE A 201 17.54 -12.05 -27.41
N VAL A 202 17.00 -10.99 -28.01
CA VAL A 202 16.96 -10.79 -29.47
C VAL A 202 17.74 -9.52 -29.85
N GLY A 203 18.40 -9.53 -30.98
CA GLY A 203 19.13 -8.38 -31.48
C GLY A 203 20.66 -8.46 -31.24
N PRO A 204 21.40 -7.34 -31.30
CA PRO A 204 20.91 -5.96 -31.43
C PRO A 204 20.21 -5.67 -32.76
N VAL A 205 19.05 -5.01 -32.69
CA VAL A 205 18.39 -4.44 -33.87
C VAL A 205 18.72 -2.95 -33.98
N THR A 206 18.94 -2.43 -35.19
CA THR A 206 19.28 -1.03 -35.42
C THR A 206 18.04 -0.26 -35.85
N LEU A 207 17.67 0.74 -35.06
CA LEU A 207 16.58 1.67 -35.36
C LEU A 207 17.01 2.70 -36.40
N ASP A 208 16.05 3.30 -37.11
CA ASP A 208 16.35 4.18 -38.27
C ASP A 208 16.55 5.66 -37.87
N TYR A 209 16.74 5.95 -36.56
CA TYR A 209 16.91 7.29 -36.01
C TYR A 209 18.02 7.35 -34.94
N LYS A 210 18.35 8.57 -34.51
CA LYS A 210 19.36 8.82 -33.46
C LYS A 210 18.74 8.63 -32.06
N GLN A 211 19.63 8.44 -31.05
CA GLN A 211 19.21 8.31 -29.68
C GLN A 211 18.41 9.53 -29.19
N THR A 212 18.80 10.76 -29.56
CA THR A 212 18.10 12.01 -29.21
C THR A 212 16.71 12.13 -29.84
N ASP A 213 16.45 11.41 -30.93
CA ASP A 213 15.16 11.46 -31.62
C ASP A 213 14.19 10.38 -31.09
N ALA A 214 14.67 9.46 -30.26
CA ALA A 214 13.92 8.31 -29.76
C ALA A 214 12.81 8.67 -28.77
N LEU A 215 12.96 9.77 -28.00
CA LEU A 215 11.92 10.24 -27.09
C LEU A 215 10.65 10.64 -27.86
N GLY A 216 10.83 11.35 -28.98
CA GLY A 216 9.72 11.75 -29.86
C GLY A 216 8.61 12.52 -29.16
N SER A 217 7.44 12.57 -29.81
CA SER A 217 6.21 13.16 -29.24
C SER A 217 5.35 12.15 -28.48
N ASP A 218 5.71 10.87 -28.52
CA ASP A 218 4.98 9.75 -27.92
C ASP A 218 5.68 9.18 -26.70
N ASN A 219 6.61 9.94 -26.13
CA ASN A 219 7.32 9.63 -24.88
C ASN A 219 8.09 8.30 -24.94
N GLY A 220 8.71 7.98 -26.08
CA GLY A 220 9.53 6.81 -26.29
C GLY A 220 8.75 5.54 -26.72
N GLN A 221 7.44 5.60 -26.94
CA GLN A 221 6.69 4.44 -27.44
C GLN A 221 7.20 3.97 -28.81
N ALA A 222 7.67 4.90 -29.66
CA ALA A 222 8.25 4.56 -30.96
C ALA A 222 9.46 3.63 -30.84
N LEU A 223 10.31 3.80 -29.82
CA LEU A 223 11.44 2.91 -29.55
C LEU A 223 11.00 1.46 -29.50
N VAL A 224 10.00 1.18 -28.66
CA VAL A 224 9.55 -0.20 -28.40
C VAL A 224 8.81 -0.78 -29.61
N ARG A 225 7.90 0.00 -30.21
CA ARG A 225 7.17 -0.41 -31.41
C ARG A 225 8.15 -0.78 -32.53
N ASP A 226 9.11 0.08 -32.81
CA ASP A 226 10.03 -0.07 -33.95
C ASP A 226 11.05 -1.20 -33.65
N ALA A 227 11.45 -1.37 -32.37
CA ALA A 227 12.26 -2.51 -31.95
C ALA A 227 11.52 -3.84 -32.18
N CYS A 228 10.22 -3.93 -31.86
CA CYS A 228 9.41 -5.12 -32.16
C CYS A 228 9.33 -5.39 -33.67
N ILE A 229 9.07 -4.36 -34.49
CA ILE A 229 9.01 -4.51 -35.95
C ILE A 229 10.35 -4.99 -36.51
N LYS A 230 11.48 -4.48 -36.00
CA LYS A 230 12.82 -4.92 -36.43
C LYS A 230 13.18 -6.32 -35.93
N ALA A 231 12.64 -6.74 -34.79
CA ALA A 231 12.89 -8.07 -34.21
C ALA A 231 12.05 -9.19 -34.86
N ASP A 232 10.93 -8.87 -35.48
CA ASP A 232 9.95 -9.79 -36.07
C ASP A 232 10.59 -10.86 -37.02
N GLN A 233 11.63 -10.47 -37.76
CA GLN A 233 12.35 -11.39 -38.60
C GLN A 233 13.19 -12.46 -37.86
N PHE A 234 13.39 -12.33 -36.56
CA PHE A 234 14.24 -13.20 -35.72
C PHE A 234 13.47 -14.00 -34.70
N VAL A 235 12.20 -13.67 -34.46
CA VAL A 235 11.41 -14.23 -33.38
C VAL A 235 9.93 -14.30 -33.77
N ASP A 236 9.23 -15.32 -33.30
CA ASP A 236 7.77 -15.47 -33.40
C ASP A 236 7.14 -14.97 -32.09
N PHE A 237 6.49 -13.81 -32.16
CA PHE A 237 5.88 -13.16 -31.01
C PHE A 237 4.71 -13.96 -30.40
N SER A 238 4.08 -14.85 -31.15
CA SER A 238 3.01 -15.71 -30.63
C SER A 238 3.47 -16.64 -29.50
N ASN A 239 4.78 -16.91 -29.40
CA ASN A 239 5.37 -17.72 -28.34
C ASN A 239 5.37 -17.04 -26.96
N TYR A 240 5.03 -15.76 -26.88
CA TYR A 240 5.02 -14.94 -25.65
C TYR A 240 3.63 -14.46 -25.24
N ASP A 241 2.58 -14.98 -25.85
CA ASP A 241 1.19 -14.90 -25.41
C ASP A 241 0.84 -16.19 -24.65
N LEU A 242 1.29 -16.26 -23.38
CA LEU A 242 1.18 -17.49 -22.57
C LEU A 242 -0.23 -17.73 -22.03
N ASN A 243 -1.07 -16.71 -22.11
CA ASN A 243 -2.43 -16.73 -21.58
C ASN A 243 -3.51 -16.82 -22.69
N ASP A 244 -3.10 -16.82 -23.97
CA ASP A 244 -3.96 -16.88 -25.17
C ASP A 244 -4.98 -15.73 -25.25
N ASP A 245 -4.61 -14.52 -24.80
CA ASP A 245 -5.50 -13.34 -24.85
C ASP A 245 -5.29 -12.48 -26.11
N GLY A 246 -4.33 -12.85 -26.94
CA GLY A 246 -3.98 -12.16 -28.19
C GLY A 246 -3.02 -10.99 -28.03
N GLU A 247 -2.43 -10.82 -26.84
CA GLU A 247 -1.36 -9.86 -26.56
C GLU A 247 -0.12 -10.58 -26.02
N VAL A 248 1.08 -10.13 -26.38
CA VAL A 248 2.33 -10.57 -25.77
C VAL A 248 2.31 -10.18 -24.28
N ASP A 249 2.52 -11.16 -23.40
CA ASP A 249 2.45 -10.94 -21.95
C ASP A 249 3.44 -9.89 -21.45
N MET A 250 4.66 -9.85 -22.05
CA MET A 250 5.67 -8.87 -21.74
C MET A 250 6.68 -8.69 -22.88
N ILE A 251 6.93 -7.42 -23.20
CA ILE A 251 8.03 -6.99 -24.06
C ILE A 251 8.98 -6.15 -23.21
N TYR A 252 10.27 -6.45 -23.28
CA TYR A 252 11.30 -5.61 -22.67
C TYR A 252 12.28 -5.12 -23.73
N VAL A 253 12.69 -3.84 -23.65
CA VAL A 253 13.69 -3.28 -24.56
C VAL A 253 14.85 -2.73 -23.76
N ILE A 254 16.05 -3.23 -24.00
CA ILE A 254 17.29 -2.61 -23.54
C ILE A 254 17.86 -1.81 -24.70
N PHE A 255 18.03 -0.50 -24.50
CA PHE A 255 18.56 0.37 -25.55
C PHE A 255 20.01 0.80 -25.29
N ALA A 256 20.79 0.95 -26.36
CA ALA A 256 22.20 1.30 -26.31
C ALA A 256 22.41 2.69 -25.70
N GLY A 257 23.44 2.82 -24.88
CA GLY A 257 23.82 4.07 -24.21
C GLY A 257 23.12 4.27 -22.86
N GLY A 258 23.15 5.49 -22.34
CA GLY A 258 22.54 5.85 -21.07
C GLY A 258 21.18 6.51 -21.23
N GLY A 259 20.43 6.64 -20.16
CA GLY A 259 19.12 7.29 -20.10
C GLY A 259 19.15 8.64 -19.38
N SER A 260 18.07 9.41 -19.49
CA SER A 260 17.95 10.71 -18.82
C SER A 260 17.82 10.61 -17.30
N HIS A 261 17.34 9.48 -16.77
CA HIS A 261 17.21 9.20 -15.32
C HIS A 261 18.53 9.30 -14.54
N ALA A 262 19.67 9.16 -15.20
CA ALA A 262 20.98 9.27 -14.60
C ALA A 262 21.63 10.65 -14.81
N GLY A 263 20.85 11.68 -15.17
CA GLY A 263 21.34 13.04 -15.43
C GLY A 263 22.11 13.18 -16.74
N ASN A 264 21.86 12.32 -17.74
CA ASN A 264 22.32 12.46 -19.11
C ASN A 264 21.48 13.50 -19.88
N ASN A 265 21.57 13.51 -21.21
CA ASN A 265 20.79 14.41 -22.05
C ASN A 265 19.28 14.22 -21.77
N ALA A 266 18.56 15.32 -21.56
CA ALA A 266 17.12 15.30 -21.32
C ALA A 266 16.29 14.76 -22.51
N ASP A 267 16.87 14.77 -23.73
CA ASP A 267 16.24 14.19 -24.92
C ASP A 267 16.41 12.65 -25.01
N PHE A 268 17.11 12.03 -24.06
CA PHE A 268 17.22 10.59 -23.98
C PHE A 268 15.99 10.01 -23.28
N ILE A 269 15.66 8.77 -23.64
CA ILE A 269 14.56 8.04 -22.99
C ILE A 269 14.90 7.80 -21.53
N TRP A 270 13.91 7.98 -20.67
CA TRP A 270 13.91 7.56 -19.29
C TRP A 270 13.44 6.09 -19.23
N PRO A 271 14.08 5.18 -18.48
CA PRO A 271 13.55 3.83 -18.24
C PRO A 271 12.14 3.87 -17.68
N HIS A 272 11.24 3.07 -18.26
CA HIS A 272 9.83 3.07 -17.84
C HIS A 272 9.09 1.82 -18.32
N ALA A 273 7.93 1.54 -17.68
CA ALA A 273 6.96 0.55 -18.10
C ALA A 273 5.67 1.22 -18.58
N TYR A 274 5.14 0.80 -19.74
CA TYR A 274 3.92 1.38 -20.31
C TYR A 274 3.22 0.43 -21.30
N ALA A 275 2.30 0.99 -22.07
CA ALA A 275 1.64 0.31 -23.18
C ALA A 275 1.64 1.17 -24.45
N LEU A 276 1.79 0.54 -25.59
CA LEU A 276 1.73 1.20 -26.90
C LEU A 276 0.34 1.73 -27.25
N ASN A 277 -0.71 1.15 -26.65
CA ASN A 277 -2.10 1.58 -26.84
C ASN A 277 -2.50 1.66 -28.34
N TYR A 278 -2.74 2.88 -28.84
CA TYR A 278 -3.09 3.09 -30.25
C TYR A 278 -1.93 2.84 -31.21
N SER A 279 -0.69 2.88 -30.72
CA SER A 279 0.53 2.60 -31.50
C SER A 279 0.91 1.13 -31.49
N ARG A 280 0.13 0.25 -30.85
CA ARG A 280 0.41 -1.19 -30.80
C ARG A 280 0.50 -1.80 -32.19
N VAL A 281 1.40 -2.73 -32.34
CA VAL A 281 1.62 -3.44 -33.60
C VAL A 281 1.19 -4.89 -33.46
N LYS A 282 0.64 -5.46 -34.54
CA LYS A 282 0.24 -6.86 -34.60
C LYS A 282 1.28 -7.65 -35.39
N LEU A 283 2.01 -8.55 -34.73
CA LEU A 283 3.04 -9.41 -35.30
C LEU A 283 2.67 -10.87 -34.96
N ASP A 284 2.88 -11.79 -35.86
CA ASP A 284 2.59 -13.22 -35.71
C ASP A 284 1.19 -13.58 -35.14
N GLY A 285 0.23 -12.70 -35.36
CA GLY A 285 -1.15 -12.91 -34.91
C GLY A 285 -1.49 -12.32 -33.54
N VAL A 286 -0.51 -11.87 -32.76
CA VAL A 286 -0.66 -11.27 -31.43
C VAL A 286 -0.31 -9.77 -31.43
N TYR A 287 -0.78 -9.02 -30.46
CA TYR A 287 -0.45 -7.60 -30.31
C TYR A 287 0.77 -7.41 -29.39
N CYS A 288 1.77 -6.68 -29.87
CA CYS A 288 2.81 -6.07 -29.04
C CYS A 288 2.23 -4.79 -28.43
N ASN A 289 2.01 -4.76 -27.13
CA ASN A 289 1.33 -3.66 -26.45
C ASN A 289 1.97 -3.28 -25.12
N ARG A 290 1.97 -4.15 -24.11
CA ARG A 290 2.60 -3.90 -22.80
C ARG A 290 4.10 -4.06 -22.89
N TYR A 291 4.84 -3.09 -22.33
CA TYR A 291 6.28 -3.11 -22.39
C TYR A 291 6.94 -2.46 -21.18
N ALA A 292 8.22 -2.76 -21.00
CA ALA A 292 9.13 -1.99 -20.19
C ALA A 292 10.43 -1.74 -20.98
N CYS A 293 11.20 -0.72 -20.59
CA CYS A 293 12.49 -0.47 -21.21
C CYS A 293 13.52 0.05 -20.19
N SER A 294 14.81 -0.23 -20.48
CA SER A 294 15.94 0.26 -19.70
C SER A 294 17.16 0.52 -20.58
N THR A 295 18.21 1.03 -19.94
CA THR A 295 19.47 1.43 -20.61
C THR A 295 20.51 0.33 -20.60
N GLU A 296 21.46 0.41 -21.54
CA GLU A 296 22.70 -0.37 -21.50
C GLU A 296 23.62 0.09 -20.36
N LEU A 297 23.71 1.42 -20.14
CA LEU A 297 24.70 2.04 -19.27
C LEU A 297 24.06 2.65 -18.01
N ALA A 298 24.65 2.36 -16.86
CA ALA A 298 24.35 2.99 -15.60
C ALA A 298 24.94 4.39 -15.51
N GLY A 299 24.28 5.28 -14.79
CA GLY A 299 24.78 6.59 -14.47
C GLY A 299 25.05 7.43 -15.72
N ARG A 300 26.04 8.30 -15.65
CA ARG A 300 26.39 9.19 -16.76
C ARG A 300 27.19 8.47 -17.84
N GLU A 301 26.92 8.78 -19.10
CA GLU A 301 27.55 8.15 -20.26
C GLU A 301 29.11 8.13 -20.24
N ASN A 302 29.72 9.09 -19.54
CA ASN A 302 31.16 9.14 -19.41
C ASN A 302 31.76 7.97 -18.63
N ASN A 303 30.95 7.30 -17.79
CA ASN A 303 31.40 6.20 -16.95
C ASN A 303 31.55 4.88 -17.73
N LYS A 304 30.81 4.70 -18.82
CA LYS A 304 30.81 3.48 -19.67
C LYS A 304 30.65 2.18 -18.87
N ILE A 305 29.91 2.25 -17.77
CA ILE A 305 29.64 1.11 -16.88
C ILE A 305 28.29 0.54 -17.31
N ARG A 306 28.26 -0.78 -17.57
CA ARG A 306 27.01 -1.48 -17.84
C ARG A 306 26.07 -1.36 -16.65
N ASP A 307 24.78 -1.12 -16.93
CA ASP A 307 23.75 -1.04 -15.91
C ASP A 307 23.60 -2.37 -15.15
N GLY A 308 23.14 -2.29 -13.91
CA GLY A 308 22.78 -3.43 -13.10
C GLY A 308 21.43 -4.03 -13.53
N ILE A 309 20.95 -5.00 -12.74
CA ILE A 309 19.63 -5.60 -12.98
C ILE A 309 18.50 -4.88 -12.23
N GLY A 310 18.84 -3.92 -11.37
CA GLY A 310 17.85 -3.27 -10.49
C GLY A 310 16.74 -2.58 -11.26
N THR A 311 17.10 -1.81 -12.31
CA THR A 311 16.13 -1.17 -13.20
C THR A 311 15.25 -2.20 -13.90
N ILE A 312 15.85 -3.29 -14.43
CA ILE A 312 15.08 -4.37 -15.08
C ILE A 312 14.11 -5.02 -14.10
N CYS A 313 14.55 -5.31 -12.86
CA CYS A 313 13.71 -5.92 -11.84
C CYS A 313 12.57 -4.98 -11.41
N HIS A 314 12.83 -3.67 -11.27
CA HIS A 314 11.83 -2.66 -10.95
C HIS A 314 10.76 -2.57 -12.04
N GLU A 315 11.17 -2.32 -13.28
CA GLU A 315 10.24 -2.16 -14.40
C GLU A 315 9.44 -3.44 -14.70
N PHE A 316 10.07 -4.61 -14.55
CA PHE A 316 9.35 -5.87 -14.68
C PHE A 316 8.35 -6.11 -13.53
N SER A 317 8.62 -5.58 -12.33
CA SER A 317 7.68 -5.67 -11.21
C SER A 317 6.37 -4.93 -11.47
N HIS A 318 6.40 -3.88 -12.29
CA HIS A 318 5.18 -3.22 -12.78
C HIS A 318 4.34 -4.15 -13.65
N VAL A 319 4.97 -4.99 -14.47
CA VAL A 319 4.28 -6.02 -15.26
C VAL A 319 3.63 -7.06 -14.35
N LEU A 320 4.28 -7.38 -13.20
CA LEU A 320 3.70 -8.24 -12.16
C LEU A 320 2.59 -7.55 -11.34
N GLY A 321 2.36 -6.26 -11.56
CA GLY A 321 1.24 -5.49 -10.97
C GLY A 321 1.60 -4.66 -9.75
N LEU A 322 2.88 -4.49 -9.39
CA LEU A 322 3.28 -3.61 -8.30
C LEU A 322 3.33 -2.14 -8.76
N PRO A 323 2.79 -1.20 -8.00
CA PRO A 323 2.94 0.22 -8.24
C PRO A 323 4.25 0.77 -7.67
N ASP A 324 4.58 2.01 -8.00
CA ASP A 324 5.64 2.75 -7.33
C ASP A 324 5.28 3.07 -5.88
N PHE A 325 6.26 2.97 -4.98
CA PHE A 325 6.08 3.28 -3.56
C PHE A 325 6.80 4.56 -3.14
N TYR A 326 7.41 5.27 -4.06
CA TYR A 326 7.96 6.60 -3.80
C TYR A 326 6.92 7.70 -4.11
N ASP A 327 7.27 8.94 -3.80
CA ASP A 327 6.46 10.13 -4.08
C ASP A 327 6.57 10.48 -5.56
N THR A 328 5.56 10.16 -6.35
CA THR A 328 5.57 10.37 -7.81
C THR A 328 5.14 11.79 -8.22
N ASP A 329 4.78 12.69 -7.30
CA ASP A 329 4.54 14.11 -7.60
C ASP A 329 5.68 15.05 -7.14
N TYR A 330 6.71 14.49 -6.49
CA TYR A 330 8.00 15.14 -6.19
C TYR A 330 7.88 16.50 -5.52
N GLU A 331 7.37 16.53 -4.28
CA GLU A 331 7.32 17.74 -3.46
C GLU A 331 6.35 18.83 -3.97
N GLU A 332 5.46 18.52 -4.93
CA GLU A 332 4.46 19.49 -5.39
C GLU A 332 3.63 20.01 -4.24
N ASN A 333 3.35 19.12 -3.26
CA ASN A 333 2.61 19.42 -2.02
C ASN A 333 3.46 19.20 -0.74
N GLY A 334 4.74 18.91 -0.89
CA GLY A 334 5.71 18.58 0.15
C GLY A 334 6.15 17.11 0.06
N SER A 335 7.37 16.80 0.54
CA SER A 335 7.95 15.45 0.50
C SER A 335 7.11 14.46 1.30
N ALA A 336 6.63 13.43 0.66
CA ALA A 336 5.87 12.37 1.30
C ALA A 336 6.80 11.22 1.76
N PRO A 337 6.55 10.63 2.95
CA PRO A 337 7.28 9.46 3.40
C PRO A 337 7.10 8.28 2.45
N HIS A 338 8.19 7.58 2.13
CA HIS A 338 8.18 6.37 1.32
C HIS A 338 9.24 5.37 1.83
N PRO A 339 9.20 4.08 1.42
CA PRO A 339 10.10 3.05 1.98
C PRO A 339 11.58 3.22 1.61
N GLY A 340 11.94 4.05 0.62
CA GLY A 340 13.32 4.28 0.20
C GLY A 340 14.06 3.01 -0.22
N ASP A 341 15.27 2.81 0.29
CA ASP A 341 16.14 1.66 -0.03
C ASP A 341 15.58 0.31 0.44
N TRP A 342 14.52 0.30 1.23
CA TRP A 342 13.89 -0.91 1.77
C TRP A 342 12.90 -1.59 0.82
N SER A 343 12.62 -1.00 -0.34
CA SER A 343 11.69 -1.52 -1.35
C SER A 343 12.27 -1.39 -2.75
N LEU A 344 12.13 -2.46 -3.55
CA LEU A 344 12.48 -2.43 -4.97
C LEU A 344 11.66 -1.38 -5.72
N MET A 345 10.38 -1.22 -5.35
CA MET A 345 9.46 -0.26 -5.97
C MET A 345 9.65 1.18 -5.46
N ALA A 346 10.77 1.46 -4.80
CA ALA A 346 11.28 2.78 -4.45
C ALA A 346 12.75 2.87 -4.85
N SER A 347 13.68 3.17 -3.92
CA SER A 347 15.11 3.33 -4.26
C SER A 347 15.92 2.04 -4.18
N GLY A 348 15.36 0.96 -3.66
CA GLY A 348 16.07 -0.31 -3.40
C GLY A 348 16.63 -1.00 -4.64
N GLY A 349 16.15 -0.62 -5.84
CA GLY A 349 16.71 -1.07 -7.12
C GLY A 349 18.14 -0.56 -7.38
N TYR A 350 18.53 0.58 -6.80
CA TYR A 350 19.84 1.19 -7.01
C TYR A 350 20.96 0.66 -6.11
N LEU A 351 20.65 -0.20 -5.15
CA LEU A 351 21.66 -0.75 -4.24
C LEU A 351 22.78 -1.46 -5.00
N ASN A 352 24.01 -1.25 -4.56
CA ASN A 352 25.22 -1.72 -5.24
C ASN A 352 25.29 -1.32 -6.74
N ASN A 353 24.88 -0.10 -7.08
CA ASN A 353 24.77 0.37 -8.47
C ASN A 353 23.86 -0.55 -9.33
N GLY A 354 22.75 -0.98 -8.77
CA GLY A 354 21.77 -1.85 -9.43
C GLY A 354 22.17 -3.32 -9.56
N ARG A 355 23.38 -3.72 -9.10
CA ARG A 355 23.85 -5.12 -9.19
C ARG A 355 23.31 -6.02 -8.09
N THR A 356 22.81 -5.42 -7.01
CA THR A 356 22.23 -6.11 -5.87
C THR A 356 20.99 -5.34 -5.41
N PRO A 357 19.92 -5.30 -6.21
CA PRO A 357 18.66 -4.70 -5.76
C PRO A 357 18.17 -5.42 -4.50
N CYS A 358 17.50 -4.70 -3.59
CA CYS A 358 16.95 -5.34 -2.38
C CYS A 358 15.90 -6.39 -2.74
N SER A 359 15.76 -7.42 -1.92
CA SER A 359 14.68 -8.40 -2.11
C SER A 359 13.32 -7.77 -1.88
N TYR A 360 12.28 -8.35 -2.48
CA TYR A 360 10.90 -7.92 -2.23
C TYR A 360 10.57 -7.94 -0.74
N SER A 361 9.89 -6.91 -0.27
CA SER A 361 9.26 -6.87 1.05
C SER A 361 8.17 -7.94 1.18
N ALA A 362 7.77 -8.24 2.40
CA ALA A 362 6.66 -9.16 2.64
C ALA A 362 5.36 -8.66 2.01
N PHE A 363 5.14 -7.33 1.95
CA PHE A 363 3.98 -6.76 1.27
C PHE A 363 4.04 -6.96 -0.24
N GLU A 364 5.18 -6.71 -0.88
CA GLU A 364 5.35 -6.92 -2.32
C GLU A 364 5.09 -8.39 -2.69
N ARG A 365 5.64 -9.34 -1.91
CA ARG A 365 5.37 -10.78 -2.06
C ARG A 365 3.89 -11.13 -1.86
N TYR A 366 3.23 -10.49 -0.89
CA TYR A 366 1.80 -10.66 -0.63
C TYR A 366 0.94 -10.10 -1.77
N ALA A 367 1.26 -8.92 -2.27
CA ALA A 367 0.52 -8.26 -3.35
C ALA A 367 0.56 -9.06 -4.66
N ILE A 368 1.70 -9.69 -4.97
CA ILE A 368 1.87 -10.57 -6.15
C ILE A 368 1.28 -11.97 -5.90
N GLY A 369 1.02 -12.34 -4.64
CA GLY A 369 0.48 -13.66 -4.27
C GLY A 369 1.53 -14.74 -4.01
N TRP A 370 2.81 -14.36 -3.79
CA TRP A 370 3.89 -15.30 -3.45
C TRP A 370 3.98 -15.63 -1.96
N ALA A 371 3.40 -14.81 -1.10
CA ALA A 371 3.35 -15.01 0.34
C ALA A 371 2.01 -14.59 0.92
N SER A 372 1.72 -15.05 2.13
CA SER A 372 0.55 -14.65 2.90
C SER A 372 0.98 -14.38 4.34
N PRO A 373 1.06 -13.10 4.77
CA PRO A 373 1.39 -12.77 6.15
C PRO A 373 0.41 -13.40 7.13
N GLU A 374 0.93 -14.05 8.16
CA GLU A 374 0.12 -14.68 9.21
C GLU A 374 -0.53 -13.63 10.10
N LEU A 375 -1.83 -13.72 10.28
CA LEU A 375 -2.56 -12.79 11.15
C LEU A 375 -2.28 -13.09 12.63
N ILE A 376 -1.69 -12.13 13.33
CA ILE A 376 -1.55 -12.17 14.79
C ILE A 376 -2.93 -12.02 15.43
N LYS A 377 -3.44 -13.10 16.01
CA LYS A 377 -4.76 -13.15 16.65
C LYS A 377 -4.68 -13.11 18.17
N GLU A 378 -3.65 -13.68 18.75
CA GLU A 378 -3.54 -13.94 20.19
C GLU A 378 -2.31 -13.24 20.79
N SER A 379 -2.36 -12.96 22.09
CA SER A 379 -1.18 -12.59 22.87
C SER A 379 -0.23 -13.78 22.98
N GLY A 380 1.06 -13.53 22.97
CA GLY A 380 2.07 -14.60 23.05
C GLY A 380 3.45 -14.16 22.61
N ASN A 381 4.37 -15.11 22.60
CA ASN A 381 5.71 -14.91 22.08
C ASN A 381 5.77 -15.39 20.62
N TYR A 382 6.39 -14.59 19.79
CA TYR A 382 6.53 -14.81 18.35
C TYR A 382 8.00 -14.75 17.94
N THR A 383 8.34 -15.48 16.90
CA THR A 383 9.65 -15.40 16.25
C THR A 383 9.47 -15.14 14.77
N LEU A 384 10.38 -14.38 14.18
CA LEU A 384 10.31 -13.94 12.80
C LEU A 384 11.68 -14.18 12.13
N PRO A 385 11.81 -15.25 11.33
CA PRO A 385 13.03 -15.51 10.58
C PRO A 385 13.22 -14.51 9.45
N PRO A 386 14.45 -14.39 8.88
CA PRO A 386 14.71 -13.45 7.80
C PRO A 386 13.96 -13.80 6.50
N LEU A 387 13.49 -12.80 5.77
CA LEU A 387 12.86 -12.98 4.44
C LEU A 387 13.82 -13.57 3.40
N THR A 388 15.12 -13.45 3.56
CA THR A 388 16.13 -14.08 2.69
C THR A 388 16.08 -15.61 2.76
N THR A 389 15.58 -16.19 3.85
CA THR A 389 15.51 -17.64 4.08
C THR A 389 14.09 -18.18 4.21
N SER A 390 13.07 -17.31 4.37
CA SER A 390 11.68 -17.71 4.56
C SER A 390 10.70 -16.77 3.81
N ASN A 391 9.41 -17.15 3.79
CA ASN A 391 8.30 -16.26 3.42
C ASN A 391 7.46 -15.88 4.65
N GLU A 392 7.99 -16.14 5.86
CA GLU A 392 7.26 -15.85 7.08
C GLU A 392 7.23 -14.34 7.34
N SER A 393 6.06 -13.86 7.60
CA SER A 393 5.77 -12.48 7.95
C SER A 393 4.47 -12.42 8.74
N PHE A 394 4.27 -11.40 9.54
CA PHE A 394 3.06 -11.25 10.33
C PHE A 394 2.24 -10.06 9.89
N ARG A 395 0.94 -10.17 10.11
CA ARG A 395 -0.02 -9.09 9.89
C ARG A 395 -0.73 -8.75 11.19
N ILE A 396 -0.87 -7.45 11.47
CA ILE A 396 -1.73 -6.90 12.52
C ILE A 396 -2.80 -6.07 11.82
N ASN A 397 -4.08 -6.39 12.05
CA ASN A 397 -5.16 -5.57 11.52
C ASN A 397 -5.27 -4.27 12.32
N SER A 398 -5.46 -3.16 11.62
CA SER A 398 -5.93 -1.92 12.21
C SER A 398 -7.41 -2.03 12.60
N ALA A 399 -7.89 -1.10 13.40
CA ALA A 399 -9.32 -0.93 13.65
C ALA A 399 -10.07 -0.40 12.40
N VAL A 400 -9.36 0.23 11.48
CA VAL A 400 -9.90 0.71 10.20
C VAL A 400 -9.92 -0.47 9.22
N PRO A 401 -11.08 -0.87 8.69
CA PRO A 401 -11.15 -1.92 7.69
C PRO A 401 -10.26 -1.62 6.47
N LYS A 402 -9.53 -2.62 5.97
CA LYS A 402 -8.56 -2.52 4.86
C LYS A 402 -7.27 -1.74 5.16
N GLU A 403 -7.06 -1.32 6.40
CA GLU A 403 -5.78 -0.84 6.90
C GLU A 403 -5.17 -1.90 7.82
N PHE A 404 -3.86 -2.16 7.68
CA PHE A 404 -3.17 -3.18 8.46
C PHE A 404 -1.66 -2.92 8.49
N PHE A 405 -0.97 -3.61 9.41
CA PHE A 405 0.49 -3.59 9.49
C PHE A 405 1.05 -4.93 9.07
N ILE A 406 2.20 -4.91 8.40
CA ILE A 406 3.01 -6.09 8.05
C ILE A 406 4.35 -5.99 8.77
N LEU A 407 4.75 -7.09 9.40
CA LEU A 407 6.03 -7.25 10.09
C LEU A 407 6.89 -8.22 9.30
N GLU A 408 8.12 -7.82 9.01
CA GLU A 408 9.12 -8.63 8.31
C GLU A 408 10.49 -8.49 8.95
N ASN A 409 11.35 -9.48 8.78
CA ASN A 409 12.73 -9.43 9.25
C ASN A 409 13.71 -9.37 8.08
N ARG A 410 14.58 -8.36 8.08
CA ARG A 410 15.61 -8.15 7.07
C ARG A 410 17.01 -8.33 7.69
N ILE A 411 17.89 -8.94 6.92
CA ILE A 411 19.32 -9.11 7.27
C ILE A 411 20.18 -8.69 6.10
N GLN A 412 21.41 -8.23 6.37
CA GLN A 412 22.33 -7.76 5.34
C GLN A 412 23.08 -8.94 4.69
N GLU A 413 22.32 -9.84 4.04
CA GLU A 413 22.84 -11.02 3.33
C GLU A 413 22.12 -11.22 1.99
N GLY A 414 22.78 -11.86 1.03
CA GLY A 414 22.21 -12.14 -0.29
C GLY A 414 21.80 -10.83 -1.01
N TRP A 415 20.56 -10.79 -1.48
CA TRP A 415 19.99 -9.61 -2.15
C TRP A 415 19.84 -8.40 -1.21
N ASP A 416 19.76 -8.63 0.10
CA ASP A 416 19.63 -7.59 1.12
C ASP A 416 20.99 -7.13 1.69
N LYS A 417 22.11 -7.59 1.12
CA LYS A 417 23.48 -7.30 1.61
C LYS A 417 23.76 -5.80 1.77
N TYR A 418 23.21 -4.98 0.89
CA TYR A 418 23.47 -3.54 0.86
C TYR A 418 22.34 -2.69 1.46
N LEU A 419 21.35 -3.31 2.12
CA LEU A 419 20.34 -2.58 2.87
C LEU A 419 20.99 -1.66 3.92
N PRO A 420 20.37 -0.52 4.25
CA PRO A 420 20.93 0.43 5.22
C PRO A 420 21.00 -0.09 6.65
N GLY A 421 20.41 -1.26 6.93
CA GLY A 421 20.44 -1.92 8.24
C GLY A 421 19.80 -3.29 8.25
N LYS A 422 19.63 -3.87 9.45
CA LYS A 422 19.01 -5.17 9.69
C LYS A 422 18.06 -5.12 10.89
N GLY A 423 17.11 -6.05 10.97
CA GLY A 423 16.11 -6.17 12.03
C GLY A 423 14.68 -6.22 11.50
N MET A 424 13.72 -6.08 12.39
CA MET A 424 12.31 -6.07 12.04
C MET A 424 11.90 -4.74 11.41
N LEU A 425 11.31 -4.80 10.23
CA LEU A 425 10.58 -3.68 9.61
C LEU A 425 9.09 -3.83 9.87
N VAL A 426 8.42 -2.71 9.97
CA VAL A 426 6.97 -2.64 10.12
C VAL A 426 6.41 -1.68 9.08
N PHE A 427 5.56 -2.19 8.20
CA PHE A 427 4.89 -1.38 7.18
C PHE A 427 3.42 -1.21 7.53
N ARG A 428 2.90 0.02 7.46
CA ARG A 428 1.47 0.29 7.46
C ARG A 428 0.97 0.32 6.03
N VAL A 429 -0.05 -0.47 5.73
CA VAL A 429 -0.70 -0.57 4.43
C VAL A 429 -2.14 -0.09 4.56
N ASP A 430 -2.50 0.90 3.78
CA ASP A 430 -3.86 1.44 3.71
C ASP A 430 -4.45 1.21 2.32
N SER A 431 -5.40 0.29 2.20
CA SER A 431 -6.15 0.01 0.97
C SER A 431 -7.60 0.50 1.02
N THR A 432 -7.89 1.48 1.89
CA THR A 432 -9.24 2.09 2.02
C THR A 432 -9.65 2.84 0.76
N ASN A 433 -8.69 3.48 0.08
CA ASN A 433 -8.90 4.15 -1.20
C ASN A 433 -8.20 3.40 -2.35
N PRO A 434 -8.90 2.52 -3.08
CA PRO A 434 -8.29 1.77 -4.17
C PRO A 434 -7.83 2.66 -5.35
N ASN A 435 -8.36 3.87 -5.49
CA ASN A 435 -8.00 4.73 -6.62
C ASN A 435 -6.54 5.19 -6.57
N VAL A 436 -5.97 5.43 -5.39
CA VAL A 436 -4.56 5.85 -5.29
C VAL A 436 -3.61 4.73 -5.71
N TRP A 437 -3.96 3.48 -5.41
CA TRP A 437 -3.22 2.29 -5.85
C TRP A 437 -3.27 2.11 -7.37
N ILE A 438 -4.44 2.37 -7.96
CA ILE A 438 -4.70 2.30 -9.39
C ILE A 438 -3.98 3.40 -10.16
N GLN A 439 -3.93 4.60 -9.58
CA GLN A 439 -3.41 5.80 -10.23
C GLN A 439 -1.91 5.98 -9.96
N ASN A 440 -1.26 5.03 -9.30
CA ASN A 440 0.14 5.13 -8.91
C ASN A 440 0.46 6.41 -8.12
N THR A 441 -0.41 6.78 -7.18
CA THR A 441 -0.30 7.99 -6.35
C THR A 441 -0.33 7.66 -4.86
N ILE A 442 0.17 6.47 -4.51
CA ILE A 442 0.05 5.87 -3.17
C ILE A 442 0.68 6.76 -2.10
N ASN A 443 1.86 7.29 -2.40
CA ASN A 443 2.65 8.09 -1.47
C ASN A 443 2.88 9.54 -1.95
N ASN A 444 1.92 10.12 -2.69
CA ASN A 444 2.02 11.49 -3.18
C ASN A 444 1.56 12.54 -2.16
N ASN A 445 0.77 12.17 -1.16
CA ASN A 445 0.25 13.11 -0.19
C ASN A 445 1.02 12.98 1.14
N PRO A 446 1.88 13.95 1.53
CA PRO A 446 2.64 13.87 2.77
C PRO A 446 1.77 13.85 4.04
N ASN A 447 0.50 14.26 3.93
CA ASN A 447 -0.47 14.20 5.03
C ASN A 447 -1.25 12.89 5.07
N HIS A 448 -1.10 12.00 4.10
CA HIS A 448 -1.69 10.66 4.08
C HIS A 448 -1.00 9.78 3.03
N VAL A 449 -0.06 8.97 3.46
CA VAL A 449 0.57 7.94 2.63
C VAL A 449 -0.13 6.60 2.83
N TYR A 450 -0.23 5.80 1.76
CA TYR A 450 -0.97 4.53 1.77
C TYR A 450 -0.06 3.30 1.90
N TYR A 451 1.25 3.49 1.77
CA TYR A 451 2.26 2.48 2.08
C TYR A 451 3.44 3.13 2.81
N GLU A 452 3.47 2.97 4.12
CA GLU A 452 4.41 3.65 5.01
C GLU A 452 5.32 2.67 5.74
N LEU A 453 6.62 2.95 5.74
CA LEU A 453 7.57 2.31 6.64
C LEU A 453 7.54 3.01 8.01
N ILE A 454 7.13 2.29 9.05
CA ILE A 454 7.16 2.76 10.45
C ILE A 454 8.60 2.64 10.95
N ARG A 455 9.34 3.73 10.91
CA ARG A 455 10.76 3.76 11.24
C ARG A 455 10.99 3.87 12.74
N ALA A 456 11.78 2.96 13.34
CA ALA A 456 12.04 2.93 14.78
C ALA A 456 12.67 4.23 15.32
N ASN A 457 13.47 4.93 14.53
CA ASN A 457 14.06 6.23 14.87
C ASN A 457 13.15 7.43 14.59
N ASN A 458 11.97 7.21 14.05
CA ASN A 458 11.02 8.25 13.63
C ASN A 458 11.64 9.30 12.67
N SER A 459 12.60 8.88 11.83
CA SER A 459 13.29 9.71 10.83
C SER A 459 12.96 9.23 9.42
N LEU A 460 12.77 10.15 8.49
CA LEU A 460 12.52 9.80 7.08
C LEU A 460 13.78 9.33 6.34
N ALA A 461 14.97 9.57 6.89
CA ALA A 461 16.22 9.11 6.29
C ALA A 461 16.40 7.60 6.45
N ASP A 462 16.83 6.93 5.39
CA ASP A 462 17.17 5.52 5.44
C ASP A 462 18.43 5.26 6.27
N GLY A 463 18.42 4.17 7.02
CA GLY A 463 19.53 3.82 7.90
C GLY A 463 19.21 2.67 8.85
N GLY A 464 20.21 2.18 9.55
CA GLY A 464 20.07 1.10 10.55
C GLY A 464 19.17 1.45 11.75
N GLY A 465 18.78 2.71 11.89
CA GLY A 465 17.81 3.16 12.89
C GLY A 465 16.36 2.99 12.47
N ASN A 466 16.06 2.56 11.25
CA ASN A 466 14.68 2.34 10.79
C ASN A 466 14.08 1.04 11.32
N THR A 467 14.90 0.04 11.60
CA THR A 467 14.50 -1.29 12.06
C THR A 467 14.32 -1.37 13.57
N PHE A 468 13.56 -2.37 14.03
CA PHE A 468 13.43 -2.75 15.43
C PHE A 468 14.21 -4.07 15.70
N PRO A 469 15.03 -4.17 16.78
CA PRO A 469 15.46 -3.08 17.65
C PRO A 469 16.43 -2.13 16.96
N GLY A 470 17.09 -2.56 15.87
CA GLY A 470 17.99 -1.78 15.03
C GLY A 470 19.10 -1.06 15.84
N THR A 471 19.68 -0.01 15.25
CA THR A 471 20.71 0.77 15.94
C THR A 471 20.16 1.65 17.06
N THR A 472 18.84 1.88 17.08
CA THR A 472 18.15 2.62 18.16
C THR A 472 17.95 1.79 19.41
N GLN A 473 18.11 0.46 19.35
CA GLN A 473 17.79 -0.49 20.40
C GLN A 473 16.35 -0.36 20.92
N ARG A 474 15.43 -0.02 20.02
CA ARG A 474 14.01 0.13 20.37
C ARG A 474 13.34 -1.23 20.43
N GLU A 475 13.05 -1.68 21.65
CA GLU A 475 12.48 -3.01 21.93
C GLU A 475 10.94 -3.02 22.01
N SER A 476 10.27 -1.91 21.68
CA SER A 476 8.82 -1.83 21.75
C SER A 476 8.20 -0.96 20.67
N LEU A 477 7.01 -1.37 20.21
CA LEU A 477 6.15 -0.60 19.31
C LEU A 477 4.69 -0.87 19.73
N THR A 478 4.00 0.18 20.18
CA THR A 478 2.64 0.10 20.73
C THR A 478 1.79 1.24 20.19
N ASP A 479 0.53 1.30 20.57
CA ASP A 479 -0.34 2.42 20.27
C ASP A 479 0.12 3.75 20.93
N ASP A 480 0.91 3.69 22.00
CA ASP A 480 1.33 4.85 22.82
C ASP A 480 2.81 5.24 22.63
N THR A 481 3.54 4.52 21.81
CA THR A 481 4.93 4.87 21.46
C THR A 481 4.98 5.87 20.28
N THR A 482 6.13 6.51 20.07
CA THR A 482 6.43 7.29 18.87
C THR A 482 7.69 6.71 18.22
N PRO A 483 7.58 6.05 17.04
CA PRO A 483 6.36 5.80 16.25
C PRO A 483 5.36 4.87 16.97
N SER A 484 4.13 4.78 16.43
CA SER A 484 3.04 4.00 17.03
C SER A 484 2.41 3.00 16.05
N LEU A 485 1.65 2.02 16.60
CA LEU A 485 0.81 1.10 15.83
C LEU A 485 -0.61 1.64 15.57
N ARG A 486 -0.85 2.92 15.79
CA ARG A 486 -2.16 3.51 15.49
C ARG A 486 -2.43 3.53 13.99
N SER A 487 -3.71 3.45 13.65
CA SER A 487 -4.17 3.70 12.27
C SER A 487 -3.76 5.09 11.81
N TRP A 488 -3.88 5.36 10.52
CA TRP A 488 -3.64 6.71 9.98
C TRP A 488 -4.55 7.76 10.63
N THR A 489 -5.78 7.39 10.99
CA THR A 489 -6.74 8.25 11.70
C THR A 489 -6.49 8.36 13.20
N GLY A 490 -5.42 7.74 13.72
CA GLY A 490 -5.07 7.73 15.14
C GLY A 490 -5.80 6.67 15.97
N THR A 491 -6.61 5.80 15.36
CA THR A 491 -7.32 4.74 16.07
C THR A 491 -6.34 3.66 16.54
N PRO A 492 -6.38 3.22 17.80
CA PRO A 492 -5.47 2.21 18.33
C PRO A 492 -5.71 0.84 17.69
N THR A 493 -4.65 0.05 17.52
CA THR A 493 -4.73 -1.36 17.11
C THR A 493 -5.02 -2.30 18.28
N GLU A 494 -4.85 -1.79 19.51
CA GLU A 494 -4.95 -2.56 20.75
C GLU A 494 -3.91 -3.70 20.81
N THR A 495 -2.84 -3.52 20.10
CA THR A 495 -1.74 -4.47 20.00
C THR A 495 -0.45 -3.80 20.43
N SER A 496 0.29 -4.46 21.29
CA SER A 496 1.61 -4.01 21.73
C SER A 496 2.64 -5.06 21.31
N LEU A 497 3.70 -4.62 20.63
CA LEU A 497 4.90 -5.40 20.38
C LEU A 497 5.93 -5.01 21.43
N LEU A 498 6.38 -5.94 22.22
CA LEU A 498 7.27 -5.74 23.37
C LEU A 498 8.44 -6.72 23.32
N ASN A 499 9.53 -6.38 24.02
CA ASN A 499 10.72 -7.24 24.12
C ASN A 499 11.26 -7.66 22.74
N ILE A 500 11.24 -6.73 21.78
CA ILE A 500 11.73 -6.98 20.43
C ILE A 500 13.24 -7.14 20.51
N LYS A 501 13.76 -8.33 20.13
CA LYS A 501 15.18 -8.66 20.15
C LYS A 501 15.59 -9.36 18.88
N GLU A 502 16.85 -9.17 18.51
CA GLU A 502 17.49 -9.89 17.41
C GLU A 502 18.59 -10.79 17.99
N GLU A 503 18.47 -12.08 17.77
CA GLU A 503 19.47 -13.06 18.13
C GLU A 503 19.68 -14.05 16.96
N ASN A 504 20.91 -14.21 16.51
CA ASN A 504 21.24 -15.12 15.39
C ASN A 504 20.41 -14.86 14.12
N ASN A 505 20.21 -13.60 13.76
CA ASN A 505 19.39 -13.15 12.63
C ASN A 505 17.87 -13.45 12.76
N ILE A 506 17.41 -13.94 13.91
CA ILE A 506 15.99 -14.17 14.18
C ILE A 506 15.49 -13.05 15.09
N ILE A 507 14.36 -12.46 14.74
CA ILE A 507 13.65 -11.52 15.62
C ILE A 507 12.72 -12.31 16.53
N SER A 508 12.79 -12.05 17.83
CA SER A 508 11.81 -12.50 18.82
C SER A 508 11.09 -11.32 19.44
N PHE A 509 9.80 -11.45 19.72
CA PHE A 509 9.01 -10.41 20.37
C PHE A 509 7.79 -10.98 21.08
N THR A 510 7.28 -10.23 22.05
CA THR A 510 6.05 -10.55 22.77
C THR A 510 4.91 -9.68 22.24
N VAL A 511 3.79 -10.29 21.90
CA VAL A 511 2.56 -9.58 21.55
C VAL A 511 1.64 -9.57 22.76
N ASN A 512 1.22 -8.38 23.17
CA ASN A 512 0.09 -8.20 24.06
C ASN A 512 -1.07 -7.59 23.24
N LYS A 513 -2.15 -8.36 23.09
CA LYS A 513 -3.41 -7.85 22.55
C LYS A 513 -4.34 -7.58 23.71
N THR A 514 -4.74 -6.34 23.84
CA THR A 514 -5.82 -5.99 24.75
C THR A 514 -7.10 -6.34 24.02
N SER A 515 -7.74 -7.44 24.39
CA SER A 515 -9.02 -7.80 23.79
C SER A 515 -10.10 -6.88 24.35
N TYR A 516 -10.45 -5.86 23.62
CA TYR A 516 -11.64 -5.06 23.87
C TYR A 516 -12.84 -5.64 23.11
N ASN A 517 -14.01 -5.51 23.70
CA ASN A 517 -15.26 -5.77 23.02
C ASN A 517 -15.74 -4.46 22.40
N ARG A 518 -15.98 -4.43 21.09
CA ARG A 518 -16.50 -3.24 20.41
C ARG A 518 -17.97 -3.42 20.12
N LEU A 519 -18.76 -2.57 20.73
CA LEU A 519 -20.19 -2.47 20.49
C LEU A 519 -20.40 -1.29 19.52
N VAL A 520 -20.88 -1.57 18.32
CA VAL A 520 -21.06 -0.55 17.27
C VAL A 520 -22.55 -0.39 16.94
N GLU A 521 -23.07 0.82 17.10
CA GLU A 521 -24.36 1.21 16.55
C GLU A 521 -24.15 1.95 15.22
N THR A 522 -24.49 1.30 14.12
CA THR A 522 -24.32 1.83 12.77
C THR A 522 -25.54 2.58 12.23
N PHE A 523 -26.63 2.62 13.00
CA PHE A 523 -27.94 3.19 12.63
C PHE A 523 -28.58 2.62 11.35
N GLU A 524 -27.99 1.63 10.70
CA GLU A 524 -28.44 1.02 9.44
C GLU A 524 -29.84 0.39 9.55
N SER A 525 -30.12 -0.23 10.70
CA SER A 525 -31.42 -0.87 10.98
C SER A 525 -32.52 0.12 11.36
N ILE A 526 -32.17 1.40 11.62
CA ILE A 526 -33.10 2.40 12.14
C ILE A 526 -33.70 3.23 11.01
N SER A 527 -35.03 3.15 10.81
CA SER A 527 -35.77 3.99 9.90
C SER A 527 -36.66 4.94 10.68
N LYS A 528 -36.22 6.17 10.88
CA LYS A 528 -36.94 7.20 11.64
C LYS A 528 -36.99 8.53 10.86
N PRO A 529 -38.07 8.78 10.11
CA PRO A 529 -38.17 9.96 9.23
C PRO A 529 -38.65 11.24 9.95
N ASN A 530 -39.19 11.12 11.16
CA ASN A 530 -39.82 12.23 11.88
C ASN A 530 -38.99 12.74 13.05
N TRP A 531 -39.00 14.03 13.33
CA TRP A 531 -38.29 14.71 14.42
C TRP A 531 -38.87 14.54 15.82
N ASN A 532 -40.08 13.94 15.95
CA ASN A 532 -40.67 13.66 17.25
C ASN A 532 -39.81 12.75 18.12
N GLN A 533 -40.01 12.83 19.44
CA GLN A 533 -39.36 11.89 20.36
C GLN A 533 -39.96 10.51 20.19
N GLU A 534 -39.08 9.51 20.08
CA GLU A 534 -39.49 8.13 19.86
C GLU A 534 -38.34 7.16 20.24
N ASN A 535 -38.71 6.03 20.82
CA ASN A 535 -37.79 4.94 21.05
C ASN A 535 -37.76 4.02 19.83
N VAL A 536 -36.55 3.74 19.33
CA VAL A 536 -36.31 2.91 18.17
C VAL A 536 -35.34 1.79 18.51
N SER A 537 -35.47 0.66 17.85
CA SER A 537 -34.57 -0.48 18.04
C SER A 537 -33.39 -0.37 17.08
N GLY A 538 -32.16 -0.28 17.62
CA GLY A 538 -30.90 -0.37 16.89
C GLY A 538 -30.25 -1.73 17.08
N ILE A 539 -29.00 -1.86 16.60
CA ILE A 539 -28.21 -3.10 16.70
C ILE A 539 -27.84 -3.40 18.15
N LEU A 540 -27.43 -2.39 18.91
CA LEU A 540 -27.00 -2.53 20.29
C LEU A 540 -28.16 -2.62 21.29
N GLY A 541 -29.35 -2.12 20.94
CA GLY A 541 -30.51 -2.07 21.83
C GLY A 541 -31.49 -0.95 21.48
N SER A 542 -32.31 -0.53 22.45
CA SER A 542 -33.27 0.55 22.26
C SER A 542 -32.62 1.94 22.44
N TRP A 543 -32.90 2.85 21.53
CA TRP A 543 -32.42 4.23 21.53
C TRP A 543 -33.60 5.22 21.57
N ASN A 544 -33.51 6.24 22.40
CA ASN A 544 -34.43 7.36 22.38
C ASN A 544 -33.94 8.47 21.48
N PHE A 545 -34.62 8.71 20.38
CA PHE A 545 -34.35 9.80 19.44
C PHE A 545 -35.25 10.99 19.80
N SER A 546 -34.66 12.13 20.13
CA SER A 546 -35.38 13.35 20.44
C SER A 546 -34.82 14.49 19.58
N ASN A 547 -35.64 15.09 18.73
CA ASN A 547 -35.20 15.98 17.64
C ASN A 547 -34.09 15.34 16.82
N ALA A 548 -34.23 14.07 16.50
CA ALA A 548 -33.29 13.28 15.70
C ALA A 548 -34.05 12.36 14.73
N ILE A 549 -33.47 12.15 13.56
CA ILE A 549 -33.99 11.31 12.49
C ILE A 549 -32.87 10.48 11.86
N THR A 550 -33.20 9.60 10.92
CA THR A 550 -32.22 8.95 10.04
C THR A 550 -32.47 9.29 8.58
N TYR A 551 -31.40 9.54 7.82
CA TYR A 551 -31.42 9.71 6.37
C TYR A 551 -30.83 8.47 5.68
N ALA A 552 -31.22 8.23 4.43
CA ALA A 552 -30.41 7.42 3.55
C ALA A 552 -29.09 8.18 3.22
N THR A 553 -27.97 7.47 3.18
CA THR A 553 -26.67 8.11 2.85
C THR A 553 -26.66 8.73 1.45
N THR A 554 -27.47 8.20 0.53
CA THR A 554 -27.69 8.78 -0.81
C THR A 554 -28.38 10.16 -0.79
N GLU A 555 -29.13 10.51 0.28
CA GLU A 555 -29.76 11.82 0.42
C GLU A 555 -28.80 12.88 0.94
N THR A 556 -27.79 12.47 1.72
CA THR A 556 -26.82 13.38 2.33
C THR A 556 -25.48 13.38 1.63
N ASN A 557 -25.15 12.34 0.86
CA ASN A 557 -23.82 11.98 0.37
C ASN A 557 -22.77 11.89 1.49
N MET A 558 -23.21 11.54 2.72
CA MET A 558 -22.41 11.48 3.93
C MET A 558 -22.86 10.31 4.80
N GLY A 559 -21.93 9.71 5.54
CA GLY A 559 -22.12 8.52 6.38
C GLY A 559 -21.54 7.27 5.74
N ASN A 560 -21.46 6.21 6.53
CA ASN A 560 -21.06 4.88 6.08
C ASN A 560 -22.34 4.05 5.83
N GLY A 561 -22.25 3.08 4.92
CA GLY A 561 -23.39 2.18 4.66
C GLY A 561 -24.59 2.86 3.98
N LEU A 562 -25.79 2.49 4.43
CA LEU A 562 -27.06 2.91 3.80
C LEU A 562 -27.77 4.05 4.53
N ARG A 563 -27.49 4.25 5.81
CA ARG A 563 -28.16 5.24 6.67
C ARG A 563 -27.18 5.99 7.56
N VAL A 564 -27.55 7.21 7.90
CA VAL A 564 -26.86 8.10 8.83
C VAL A 564 -27.87 8.78 9.74
N ALA A 565 -27.56 8.90 11.02
CA ALA A 565 -28.41 9.62 11.97
C ALA A 565 -28.14 11.13 11.89
N SER A 566 -29.18 11.93 12.12
CA SER A 566 -29.12 13.40 12.13
C SER A 566 -29.78 13.94 13.39
N ILE A 567 -29.12 14.87 14.08
CA ILE A 567 -29.58 15.47 15.32
C ILE A 567 -29.67 17.00 15.12
N LYS A 568 -30.83 17.60 15.42
CA LYS A 568 -31.06 19.05 15.34
C LYS A 568 -31.55 19.61 16.69
N ARG A 569 -30.63 20.25 17.45
CA ARG A 569 -30.92 20.70 18.83
C ARG A 569 -31.60 19.62 19.67
N GLY A 570 -31.05 18.41 19.65
CA GLY A 570 -31.65 17.22 20.20
C GLY A 570 -30.62 16.22 20.67
N LYS A 571 -31.07 14.97 20.82
CA LYS A 571 -30.23 13.90 21.32
C LYS A 571 -30.60 12.55 20.72
N ILE A 572 -29.65 11.63 20.75
CA ILE A 572 -29.79 10.18 20.60
C ILE A 572 -29.28 9.57 21.89
N GLU A 573 -30.07 8.83 22.62
CA GLU A 573 -29.80 8.36 23.97
C GLU A 573 -30.03 6.86 24.09
N MET A 574 -29.08 6.14 24.68
CA MET A 574 -29.23 4.71 25.00
C MET A 574 -30.29 4.50 26.09
N GLU A 575 -31.21 3.54 25.89
CA GLU A 575 -32.17 3.09 26.89
C GLU A 575 -31.69 1.85 27.66
N PHE A 576 -30.43 1.49 27.53
CA PHE A 576 -29.78 0.35 28.17
C PHE A 576 -28.42 0.75 28.73
N ASN A 577 -27.85 -0.04 29.63
CA ASN A 577 -26.54 0.17 30.20
C ASN A 577 -25.52 -0.75 29.54
N THR A 578 -24.26 -0.30 29.44
CA THR A 578 -23.11 -1.19 29.24
C THR A 578 -22.87 -2.01 30.52
N LEU A 579 -22.35 -3.21 30.37
CA LEU A 579 -22.13 -4.14 31.47
C LEU A 579 -20.66 -4.22 31.89
N GLU A 580 -19.73 -3.89 30.96
CA GLU A 580 -18.28 -3.92 31.17
C GLU A 580 -17.74 -2.51 31.26
N ASP A 581 -16.61 -2.35 31.93
CA ASP A 581 -15.88 -1.08 31.99
C ASP A 581 -15.50 -0.59 30.58
N ILE A 582 -15.63 0.70 30.34
CA ILE A 582 -15.39 1.32 29.05
C ILE A 582 -13.96 1.83 28.98
N LYS A 583 -13.28 1.54 27.89
CA LYS A 583 -11.97 2.10 27.55
C LYS A 583 -12.09 3.42 26.79
N SER A 584 -12.96 3.44 25.78
CA SER A 584 -13.12 4.61 24.91
C SER A 584 -14.47 4.60 24.20
N VAL A 585 -14.87 5.76 23.69
CA VAL A 585 -16.01 5.90 22.80
C VAL A 585 -15.58 6.64 21.55
N SER A 586 -16.03 6.19 20.38
CA SER A 586 -15.81 6.91 19.12
C SER A 586 -17.08 7.03 18.31
N LEU A 587 -17.12 8.00 17.40
CA LEU A 587 -18.19 8.15 16.43
C LEU A 587 -17.64 8.87 15.18
N ILE A 588 -18.35 8.70 14.07
CA ILE A 588 -18.12 9.48 12.87
C ILE A 588 -19.17 10.61 12.85
N ALA A 589 -18.75 11.84 12.65
CA ALA A 589 -19.68 12.98 12.64
C ALA A 589 -19.24 14.09 11.68
N GLY A 590 -20.23 14.88 11.22
CA GLY A 590 -20.01 16.05 10.37
C GLY A 590 -21.23 16.99 10.35
N LYS A 591 -21.08 18.21 9.86
CA LYS A 591 -22.23 19.08 9.60
C LYS A 591 -22.91 18.70 8.27
N LYS A 592 -24.21 18.73 8.20
CA LYS A 592 -24.99 18.23 7.05
C LYS A 592 -24.73 19.00 5.75
N THR A 593 -24.53 20.32 5.79
CA THR A 593 -24.33 21.14 4.58
C THR A 593 -23.13 22.07 4.72
N ALA A 594 -22.49 22.40 3.61
CA ALA A 594 -21.37 23.33 3.59
C ALA A 594 -21.72 24.73 4.13
N THR A 595 -22.95 25.18 3.90
CA THR A 595 -23.48 26.50 4.28
C THR A 595 -23.97 26.57 5.71
N SER A 596 -24.18 25.43 6.42
CA SER A 596 -24.55 25.42 7.83
C SER A 596 -23.46 26.01 8.70
N PRO A 597 -23.77 26.75 9.76
CA PRO A 597 -22.79 27.16 10.76
C PRO A 597 -22.13 25.92 11.38
N PRO A 598 -20.94 26.06 12.01
CA PRO A 598 -20.36 24.98 12.82
C PRO A 598 -21.36 24.45 13.83
N GLN A 599 -21.39 23.11 13.98
CA GLN A 599 -22.23 22.44 14.97
C GLN A 599 -21.36 21.97 16.14
N THR A 600 -21.93 21.97 17.34
CA THR A 600 -21.23 21.44 18.50
C THR A 600 -22.01 20.26 19.05
N ILE A 601 -21.37 19.10 19.07
CA ILE A 601 -21.90 17.90 19.71
C ILE A 601 -21.10 17.58 20.97
N LYS A 602 -21.74 16.91 21.91
CA LYS A 602 -21.11 16.35 23.10
C LYS A 602 -21.62 14.95 23.35
N ILE A 603 -20.76 14.13 23.90
CA ILE A 603 -21.13 12.85 24.46
C ILE A 603 -21.39 13.05 25.93
N GLU A 604 -22.48 12.53 26.45
CA GLU A 604 -22.79 12.55 27.87
C GLU A 604 -22.99 11.13 28.37
N ILE A 605 -22.66 10.92 29.63
CA ILE A 605 -22.82 9.65 30.33
C ILE A 605 -23.78 9.78 31.54
N SER A 606 -24.47 8.69 31.82
CA SER A 606 -25.28 8.51 33.03
C SER A 606 -24.87 7.22 33.73
N LYS A 607 -24.61 7.30 35.02
CA LYS A 607 -24.34 6.16 35.92
C LYS A 607 -25.55 5.74 36.78
N ASP A 608 -26.66 6.40 36.59
CA ASP A 608 -27.91 6.21 37.37
C ASP A 608 -29.14 5.94 36.48
N ASN A 609 -28.95 5.13 35.47
CA ASN A 609 -29.98 4.67 34.52
C ASN A 609 -30.65 5.82 33.73
N GLY A 610 -29.94 6.89 33.42
CA GLY A 610 -30.49 8.02 32.67
C GLY A 610 -31.09 9.14 33.49
N SER A 611 -31.00 9.07 34.83
CA SER A 611 -31.58 10.09 35.73
C SER A 611 -30.75 11.38 35.73
N ASN A 612 -29.41 11.28 35.75
CA ASN A 612 -28.50 12.40 35.67
C ASN A 612 -27.43 12.17 34.57
N TRP A 613 -27.02 13.27 33.92
CA TRP A 613 -26.08 13.21 32.79
C TRP A 613 -24.94 14.19 33.01
N VAL A 614 -23.72 13.75 32.73
CA VAL A 614 -22.51 14.56 32.75
C VAL A 614 -21.78 14.43 31.42
N THR A 615 -21.11 15.50 30.99
CA THR A 615 -20.32 15.48 29.75
C THR A 615 -19.15 14.54 29.92
N TYR A 616 -18.91 13.71 28.91
CA TYR A 616 -17.80 12.79 28.80
C TYR A 616 -16.82 13.27 27.74
N GLY A 617 -15.59 13.53 28.16
CA GLY A 617 -14.58 14.13 27.32
C GLY A 617 -14.86 15.58 26.91
N SER A 618 -14.19 16.05 25.90
CA SER A 618 -14.37 17.40 25.35
C SER A 618 -15.53 17.48 24.37
N THR A 619 -16.11 18.68 24.24
CA THR A 619 -17.09 18.97 23.18
C THR A 619 -16.45 18.92 21.81
N ILE A 620 -17.16 18.40 20.82
CA ILE A 620 -16.71 18.23 19.43
C ILE A 620 -17.34 19.32 18.57
N THR A 621 -16.51 20.14 17.92
CA THR A 621 -16.97 21.18 16.99
C THR A 621 -16.85 20.68 15.54
N LEU A 622 -17.97 20.53 14.85
CA LEU A 622 -18.08 20.10 13.46
C LEU A 622 -18.01 21.34 12.55
N THR A 623 -16.87 21.57 11.94
CA THR A 623 -16.63 22.73 11.05
C THR A 623 -16.82 22.39 9.58
N GLU A 624 -16.69 21.12 9.21
CA GLU A 624 -16.67 20.66 7.81
C GLU A 624 -17.96 19.94 7.42
N ASN A 625 -18.33 20.05 6.15
CA ASN A 625 -19.32 19.22 5.49
C ASN A 625 -18.69 17.89 5.03
N LYS A 626 -18.14 17.17 6.01
CA LYS A 626 -17.45 15.88 5.83
C LYS A 626 -17.58 15.10 7.13
N MET A 627 -17.74 13.80 7.03
CA MET A 627 -17.72 12.90 8.18
C MET A 627 -16.28 12.66 8.61
N ASN A 628 -15.97 13.01 9.85
CA ASN A 628 -14.67 12.78 10.48
C ASN A 628 -14.84 11.90 11.70
N THR A 629 -13.84 11.07 12.01
CA THR A 629 -13.83 10.23 13.21
C THR A 629 -13.40 11.06 14.42
N TYR A 630 -14.15 10.94 15.52
CA TYR A 630 -13.85 11.54 16.81
C TYR A 630 -13.75 10.43 17.87
N ILE A 631 -12.70 10.48 18.68
CA ILE A 631 -12.40 9.48 19.70
C ILE A 631 -12.27 10.19 21.05
N ILE A 632 -12.95 9.67 22.08
CA ILE A 632 -12.79 10.04 23.47
C ILE A 632 -12.19 8.83 24.19
N ASP A 633 -10.92 8.93 24.54
CA ASP A 633 -10.14 7.85 25.17
C ASP A 633 -10.03 8.11 26.68
N GLU A 634 -11.15 8.02 27.36
CA GLU A 634 -11.28 8.17 28.82
C GLU A 634 -11.97 6.94 29.39
N GLU A 635 -11.37 6.34 30.42
CA GLU A 635 -11.90 5.13 31.04
C GLU A 635 -13.09 5.41 31.97
N ILE A 636 -14.11 4.57 31.88
CA ILE A 636 -15.29 4.69 32.74
C ILE A 636 -15.66 3.30 33.30
N THR A 637 -15.92 3.26 34.60
CA THR A 637 -16.46 2.06 35.25
C THR A 637 -17.96 1.88 34.96
N ALA A 638 -18.32 0.69 34.55
CA ALA A 638 -19.71 0.28 34.33
C ALA A 638 -20.54 0.16 35.66
N PRO A 639 -21.87 0.15 35.59
CA PRO A 639 -22.70 0.33 34.40
C PRO A 639 -22.81 1.81 33.97
N VAL A 640 -22.93 2.03 32.66
CA VAL A 640 -23.01 3.39 32.10
C VAL A 640 -23.93 3.41 30.87
N ARG A 641 -24.67 4.52 30.68
CA ARG A 641 -25.40 4.84 29.45
C ARG A 641 -24.73 6.01 28.75
N PHE A 642 -24.83 6.05 27.43
CA PHE A 642 -24.35 7.14 26.61
C PHE A 642 -25.50 7.87 25.92
N ARG A 643 -25.29 9.17 25.68
CA ARG A 643 -26.11 9.92 24.73
C ARG A 643 -25.24 10.90 23.92
N ILE A 644 -25.64 11.11 22.68
CA ILE A 644 -25.07 12.08 21.76
C ILE A 644 -26.01 13.27 21.73
N VAL A 645 -25.50 14.46 22.05
CA VAL A 645 -26.30 15.68 22.11
C VAL A 645 -25.75 16.71 21.14
N ASN A 646 -26.58 17.22 20.24
CA ASN A 646 -26.23 18.38 19.43
C ASN A 646 -26.77 19.65 20.10
N ILE A 647 -25.88 20.50 20.58
CA ILE A 647 -26.19 21.82 21.16
C ILE A 647 -26.14 22.95 20.13
N GLY A 648 -25.71 22.67 18.90
CA GLY A 648 -25.74 23.60 17.77
C GLY A 648 -27.14 23.91 17.27
N THR A 649 -27.24 24.83 16.31
CA THR A 649 -28.52 25.32 15.80
C THR A 649 -29.03 24.59 14.55
N SER A 650 -28.16 23.87 13.85
CA SER A 650 -28.45 23.14 12.63
C SER A 650 -28.23 21.64 12.82
N GLU A 651 -28.40 20.87 11.76
CA GLU A 651 -28.25 19.42 11.79
C GLU A 651 -26.78 18.99 11.88
N ALA A 652 -26.48 18.11 12.83
CA ALA A 652 -25.24 17.34 12.92
C ALA A 652 -25.54 15.90 12.48
N LEU A 653 -24.77 15.38 11.55
CA LEU A 653 -24.81 13.98 11.15
C LEU A 653 -23.88 13.18 12.07
N VAL A 654 -24.33 12.00 12.49
CA VAL A 654 -23.56 11.07 13.32
C VAL A 654 -23.77 9.65 12.84
N ASP A 655 -22.69 8.86 12.90
CA ASP A 655 -22.67 7.48 12.42
C ASP A 655 -21.65 6.64 13.19
N ASP A 656 -21.75 5.31 13.08
CA ASP A 656 -20.79 4.35 13.66
C ASP A 656 -20.41 4.66 15.11
N PHE A 657 -21.43 4.88 15.96
CA PHE A 657 -21.19 5.08 17.38
C PHE A 657 -20.64 3.81 18.02
N THR A 658 -19.38 3.84 18.42
CA THR A 658 -18.64 2.68 18.92
C THR A 658 -18.30 2.85 20.39
N ILE A 659 -18.66 1.89 21.20
CA ILE A 659 -18.26 1.75 22.59
C ILE A 659 -17.22 0.64 22.68
N THR A 660 -16.02 0.95 23.18
CA THR A 660 -14.94 -0.02 23.40
C THR A 660 -14.94 -0.43 24.87
N GLU A 661 -15.42 -1.62 25.16
CA GLU A 661 -15.46 -2.19 26.51
C GLU A 661 -14.14 -2.88 26.85
N LYS A 662 -13.65 -2.72 28.09
CA LYS A 662 -12.59 -3.57 28.62
C LYS A 662 -13.15 -4.97 28.82
N ARG A 663 -12.59 -5.97 28.15
CA ARG A 663 -12.83 -7.34 28.63
C ARG A 663 -12.14 -7.49 29.97
N THR A 664 -12.88 -7.66 31.03
CA THR A 664 -12.38 -8.35 32.21
C THR A 664 -11.83 -9.69 31.71
N SER A 665 -10.52 -9.84 31.68
CA SER A 665 -9.90 -11.13 31.44
C SER A 665 -10.35 -12.04 32.59
N THR A 666 -11.43 -12.74 32.39
CA THR A 666 -11.51 -14.05 33.00
C THR A 666 -10.36 -14.80 32.40
N THR A 667 -9.27 -14.89 33.14
CA THR A 667 -8.17 -15.80 32.87
C THR A 667 -8.82 -17.16 32.79
N ILE A 668 -9.22 -17.58 31.59
CA ILE A 668 -9.39 -18.98 31.30
C ILE A 668 -7.95 -19.46 31.30
N THR A 669 -7.48 -19.85 32.49
CA THR A 669 -6.37 -20.76 32.61
C THR A 669 -6.76 -21.89 31.67
N ARG A 670 -6.11 -21.99 30.51
CA ARG A 670 -6.09 -23.21 29.73
C ARG A 670 -5.46 -24.25 30.62
N GLN A 671 -6.25 -24.83 31.52
CA GLN A 671 -6.01 -26.19 31.89
C GLN A 671 -6.07 -26.95 30.57
N GLN A 672 -5.06 -27.70 30.30
CA GLN A 672 -4.99 -28.71 29.27
C GLN A 672 -6.04 -29.76 29.68
N GLU A 673 -7.30 -29.45 29.42
CA GLU A 673 -8.46 -30.30 29.75
C GLU A 673 -8.96 -30.96 28.51
N ASP A 674 -9.18 -32.24 28.65
CA ASP A 674 -9.78 -33.17 27.71
C ASP A 674 -10.77 -32.50 26.78
N SER A 675 -10.43 -32.47 25.50
CA SER A 675 -11.32 -32.00 24.44
C SER A 675 -12.60 -32.80 24.47
N ILE A 676 -13.78 -32.13 24.30
CA ILE A 676 -15.02 -32.81 24.06
C ILE A 676 -14.80 -33.79 22.91
N LYS A 677 -15.01 -35.08 23.16
CA LYS A 677 -14.91 -36.10 22.10
C LYS A 677 -16.25 -36.14 21.37
N PHE A 678 -16.24 -35.74 20.13
CA PHE A 678 -17.40 -35.80 19.25
C PHE A 678 -16.99 -35.99 17.79
N TYR A 679 -17.90 -36.51 16.98
CA TYR A 679 -17.78 -36.53 15.51
C TYR A 679 -19.17 -36.39 14.89
N THR A 680 -19.25 -36.07 13.62
CA THR A 680 -20.50 -35.99 12.84
C THR A 680 -20.51 -37.08 11.77
N SER A 681 -21.66 -37.68 11.58
CA SER A 681 -21.92 -38.64 10.50
C SER A 681 -23.40 -38.57 10.10
N GLU A 682 -23.73 -38.52 8.82
CA GLU A 682 -25.06 -38.58 8.25
C GLU A 682 -26.12 -37.66 8.95
N ARG A 683 -25.73 -36.40 9.24
CA ARG A 683 -26.56 -35.41 9.97
C ARG A 683 -26.80 -35.71 11.46
N ASN A 684 -26.05 -36.64 12.01
CA ASN A 684 -26.07 -36.89 13.45
C ASN A 684 -24.76 -36.43 14.07
N LEU A 685 -24.86 -35.85 15.26
CA LEU A 685 -23.73 -35.55 16.14
C LEU A 685 -23.62 -36.70 17.15
N TYR A 686 -22.47 -37.33 17.17
CA TYR A 686 -22.10 -38.32 18.19
C TYR A 686 -21.24 -37.67 19.24
N VAL A 687 -21.68 -37.68 20.49
CA VAL A 687 -20.99 -37.03 21.64
C VAL A 687 -20.68 -38.07 22.68
N GLN A 688 -19.43 -38.11 23.16
CA GLN A 688 -19.05 -38.93 24.29
C GLN A 688 -19.26 -38.18 25.62
N SER A 689 -20.19 -38.65 26.44
CA SER A 689 -20.43 -38.17 27.79
C SER A 689 -19.61 -38.96 28.83
N ASP A 690 -19.05 -38.27 29.81
CA ASP A 690 -18.20 -38.90 30.84
C ASP A 690 -19.01 -39.40 32.04
N LYS A 691 -20.24 -38.95 32.20
CA LYS A 691 -21.16 -39.29 33.31
C LYS A 691 -22.60 -39.37 32.84
N ASP A 692 -23.44 -40.04 33.60
CA ASP A 692 -24.86 -40.12 33.31
C ASP A 692 -25.55 -38.76 33.51
N LYS A 693 -26.56 -38.48 32.66
CA LYS A 693 -27.34 -37.23 32.68
C LYS A 693 -26.49 -35.97 32.53
N GLN A 694 -25.45 -36.06 31.73
CA GLN A 694 -24.62 -34.91 31.40
C GLN A 694 -25.35 -33.98 30.44
N LEU A 695 -25.40 -32.69 30.75
CA LEU A 695 -26.06 -31.70 29.92
C LEU A 695 -25.18 -31.36 28.71
N VAL A 696 -25.76 -31.54 27.52
CA VAL A 696 -25.16 -31.12 26.24
C VAL A 696 -26.03 -30.01 25.65
N GLU A 697 -25.44 -28.86 25.42
CA GLU A 697 -26.06 -27.69 24.83
C GLU A 697 -25.44 -27.41 23.45
N ILE A 698 -26.27 -27.13 22.46
CA ILE A 698 -25.83 -26.79 21.09
C ILE A 698 -26.39 -25.42 20.75
N PHE A 699 -25.49 -24.53 20.28
CA PHE A 699 -25.84 -23.17 19.92
C PHE A 699 -25.49 -22.91 18.43
N SER A 700 -26.20 -21.99 17.78
CA SER A 700 -25.75 -21.40 16.53
C SER A 700 -24.53 -20.52 16.77
N ILE A 701 -23.85 -20.11 15.69
CA ILE A 701 -22.68 -19.19 15.77
C ILE A 701 -23.09 -17.81 16.30
N GLU A 702 -24.36 -17.44 16.21
CA GLU A 702 -24.91 -16.19 16.75
C GLU A 702 -25.27 -16.32 18.27
N GLY A 703 -24.96 -17.48 18.89
CA GLY A 703 -25.20 -17.72 20.31
C GLY A 703 -26.64 -18.16 20.67
N ARG A 704 -27.50 -18.42 19.67
CA ARG A 704 -28.85 -18.91 19.92
C ARG A 704 -28.80 -20.39 20.26
N GLN A 705 -29.35 -20.78 21.41
CA GLN A 705 -29.50 -22.19 21.80
C GLN A 705 -30.46 -22.93 20.85
N ILE A 706 -29.93 -23.96 20.18
CA ILE A 706 -30.66 -24.79 19.22
C ILE A 706 -31.19 -26.05 19.87
N LEU A 707 -30.39 -26.64 20.75
CA LEU A 707 -30.70 -27.89 21.41
C LEU A 707 -30.10 -27.91 22.82
N CYS A 708 -30.81 -28.53 23.75
CA CYS A 708 -30.34 -28.80 25.09
C CYS A 708 -30.85 -30.21 25.47
N ILE A 709 -29.94 -31.15 25.74
CA ILE A 709 -30.25 -32.55 25.96
C ILE A 709 -29.40 -33.13 27.09
N LEU A 710 -29.97 -34.03 27.87
CA LEU A 710 -29.27 -34.85 28.84
C LEU A 710 -28.78 -36.13 28.19
N CYS A 711 -27.51 -36.35 28.19
CA CYS A 711 -26.83 -37.53 27.61
C CYS A 711 -26.46 -38.52 28.72
N ASP A 712 -26.59 -39.80 28.44
CA ASP A 712 -26.12 -40.85 29.31
C ASP A 712 -24.61 -41.12 29.11
N LYS A 713 -23.97 -41.74 30.08
CA LYS A 713 -22.54 -42.06 29.99
C LYS A 713 -22.22 -42.91 28.75
N GLY A 714 -21.23 -42.51 27.99
CA GLY A 714 -20.82 -43.16 26.74
C GLY A 714 -21.20 -42.33 25.51
N TRP A 715 -21.26 -42.97 24.34
CA TRP A 715 -21.59 -42.31 23.09
C TRP A 715 -23.09 -42.09 22.95
N ASN A 716 -23.49 -40.86 22.69
CA ASN A 716 -24.87 -40.44 22.46
C ASN A 716 -25.04 -39.90 21.07
N GLU A 717 -26.09 -40.28 20.35
CA GLU A 717 -26.46 -39.82 19.04
C GLU A 717 -27.47 -38.70 19.12
N ILE A 718 -27.18 -37.55 18.53
CA ILE A 718 -28.00 -36.34 18.56
C ILE A 718 -28.27 -35.89 17.14
N PRO A 719 -29.53 -35.91 16.64
CA PRO A 719 -29.82 -35.48 15.28
C PRO A 719 -29.70 -33.97 15.12
N ILE A 720 -28.96 -33.53 14.09
CA ILE A 720 -28.82 -32.11 13.70
C ILE A 720 -29.69 -31.85 12.48
N LYS A 721 -30.68 -30.97 12.61
CA LYS A 721 -31.69 -30.73 11.57
C LYS A 721 -31.16 -30.07 10.28
N SER A 722 -30.06 -29.34 10.35
CA SER A 722 -29.53 -28.59 9.22
C SER A 722 -27.99 -28.66 9.15
N PRO A 723 -27.39 -28.65 7.97
CA PRO A 723 -25.95 -28.42 7.85
C PRO A 723 -25.58 -27.06 8.38
N GLY A 724 -24.38 -26.92 8.95
CA GLY A 724 -23.92 -25.63 9.47
C GLY A 724 -22.78 -25.72 10.48
N ILE A 725 -22.39 -24.57 10.98
CA ILE A 725 -21.42 -24.43 12.06
C ILE A 725 -22.18 -24.18 13.35
N TYR A 726 -21.85 -24.94 14.37
CA TYR A 726 -22.48 -24.91 15.69
C TYR A 726 -21.42 -24.81 16.79
N ILE A 727 -21.84 -24.38 17.98
CA ILE A 727 -21.07 -24.42 19.20
C ILE A 727 -21.67 -25.48 20.10
N ILE A 728 -20.88 -26.47 20.46
CA ILE A 728 -21.27 -27.49 21.45
C ILE A 728 -20.68 -27.14 22.83
N LYS A 729 -21.51 -27.19 23.86
CA LYS A 729 -21.11 -26.97 25.25
C LYS A 729 -21.50 -28.15 26.11
N ILE A 730 -20.56 -28.64 26.89
CA ILE A 730 -20.77 -29.71 27.87
C ILE A 730 -20.13 -29.29 29.19
N ASP A 731 -20.94 -29.05 30.22
CA ASP A 731 -20.47 -28.43 31.47
C ASP A 731 -19.77 -27.08 31.17
N ASN A 732 -18.50 -26.95 31.53
CA ASN A 732 -17.68 -25.76 31.26
C ASN A 732 -16.81 -25.88 29.99
N ARG A 733 -16.93 -26.99 29.25
CA ARG A 733 -16.15 -27.24 28.01
C ARG A 733 -16.96 -26.77 26.80
N ILE A 734 -16.31 -26.06 25.88
CA ILE A 734 -16.93 -25.56 24.66
C ILE A 734 -16.08 -25.97 23.47
N SER A 735 -16.70 -26.40 22.39
CA SER A 735 -16.03 -26.74 21.14
C SER A 735 -16.84 -26.29 19.92
N LYS A 736 -16.15 -26.10 18.77
CA LYS A 736 -16.78 -25.81 17.49
C LYS A 736 -17.14 -27.12 16.79
N LEU A 737 -18.37 -27.22 16.31
CA LEU A 737 -18.90 -28.33 15.55
C LEU A 737 -19.18 -27.90 14.11
N ILE A 738 -18.75 -28.69 13.14
CA ILE A 738 -19.12 -28.51 11.72
C ILE A 738 -19.95 -29.73 11.31
N CYS A 739 -21.18 -29.46 10.89
CA CYS A 739 -22.10 -30.49 10.38
C CYS A 739 -22.32 -30.23 8.88
N ASN A 740 -21.95 -31.20 8.04
CA ASN A 740 -22.02 -31.08 6.57
C ASN A 740 -23.38 -31.60 6.05
#